data_9f08373d37e1e9d7b327032724e47a1e
#
_entry.id   9f08373d37e1e9d7b327032724e47a1e
#
_cell.length_a   1.000
_cell.length_b   1.000
_cell.length_c   1.000
_cell.angle_alpha   90.00
_cell.angle_beta   90.00
_cell.angle_gamma   90.00
#
_symmetry.space_group_name_H-M   'P 1'
#
loop_
_entity.id
_entity.type
_entity.pdbx_description
1 polymer ?
#
loop_
_entity_poly.entity_id
_entity_poly.type
_entity_poly.pdbx_seq_one_letter_code
_entity_poly.pdbx_strand_id
1 'polypeptide(L)'
;MSTEITKTYAPQQIEDKWYSYWLTNKLFKSTPDEREPFTVVIPPPNVTGVLHMGHMLNNTIQDVLIRKARMQGKNALWVAGTDHASIATEAKVVHMLREKGIKKSDLSRDEFLKYAWEWKEKYGGIILKQLEKLGASCDWDRTRFTMEPKMSEAVIDTFIDLYNKGLIYRELRMVNWDPQGKTALSDEEVIFKDVQSKLYFIKYFLVDNKEEYVTIATTRPETILADAAICVNPNDERFKYLVGKQVLVPFINRPITIIADEYVDMEFGTGCLKVTPAHDKNDYELGKKYNLEVIDILNEEGFLNDKAIDARYIGKDRFAVRREIAVHLEEAGHILKIEEYKNQVGTSERTGAVIEPRLTLQWWVDMKKFVAKNPQVLDAVMNDEIKFHPANMKNTYKHWIDNIKDWCISRQLWWGQRIPAWYDEAGNFVVAKTHEEAIAKYNIQYPTSNIQSLKQDDDVVDTWFSSWLWPISVFDGFEKMENGRVSKDNADIKYYYPTNDLVTAPEIMFFWVARMIMAGYEWMGEKPFNNVYYTGIVRDKQRRKMSKSLGNSPDPLDLIAQYGADGVRMGMLLSSPAGNDILFDESQVEQGRNFANKIWNAFRLVKGFEVKPDAEFDAAILESNNISADWFRGRLNDAYAGINEKYTDYKLSEVLMSMYKLIWDDFCAWYLEMIKPEYGKPINESTYNQTLAFFDELMRLLHPFMPFITEEIWQSLGAKKEGESICVAAYPFGSNQTINKVTAPKLDLAFEVIQQIRNLRNSKGISPKETFDIAIKSTQEEMYKPYVFLIKKLANIGNITFVNDKQDKAVLLPVDTDEVYAFLNLQIDVEAEKEKINKEIEYLEGFMKSVDAKLSNEKFVANAKPELVEKERQKKADAVAKIEVLKGSLASL
;
A
#
# COMPACT_ATOMS: atom_id res chain seq x y z
N MET A 1 25.33 -1.64 37.30
CA MET A 1 26.05 -0.54 36.63
C MET A 1 25.00 0.44 36.11
N SER A 2 24.93 1.67 36.67
CA SER A 2 24.08 2.72 36.09
C SER A 2 24.66 3.09 34.73
N THR A 3 24.12 2.58 33.67
CA THR A 3 24.43 3.04 32.31
C THR A 3 24.00 4.50 32.24
N GLU A 4 24.96 5.40 32.12
CA GLU A 4 24.70 6.82 31.95
C GLU A 4 23.83 7.02 30.69
N ILE A 5 22.62 7.55 30.88
CA ILE A 5 21.66 7.76 29.74
C ILE A 5 22.23 8.82 28.82
N THR A 6 22.51 8.49 27.59
CA THR A 6 23.12 9.40 26.59
C THR A 6 22.32 10.70 26.44
N LYS A 7 23.01 11.82 26.17
CA LYS A 7 22.37 13.12 26.01
C LYS A 7 21.39 13.19 24.83
N THR A 8 21.66 12.45 23.78
CA THR A 8 20.84 12.39 22.55
C THR A 8 20.48 10.94 22.24
N TYR A 9 19.32 10.72 21.68
CA TYR A 9 18.93 9.43 21.13
C TYR A 9 19.79 9.12 19.89
N ALA A 10 20.44 7.97 19.87
CA ALA A 10 21.34 7.54 18.79
C ALA A 10 20.82 6.21 18.20
N PRO A 11 19.86 6.24 17.24
CA PRO A 11 19.22 5.02 16.73
C PRO A 11 20.23 4.02 16.17
N GLN A 12 21.28 4.46 15.48
CA GLN A 12 22.27 3.57 14.84
C GLN A 12 22.99 2.63 15.83
N GLN A 13 23.15 3.05 17.10
CA GLN A 13 23.76 2.22 18.15
C GLN A 13 22.76 1.26 18.81
N ILE A 14 21.49 1.62 18.77
CA ILE A 14 20.41 0.96 19.49
C ILE A 14 19.76 -0.12 18.61
N GLU A 15 19.57 0.16 17.33
CA GLU A 15 18.85 -0.71 16.40
C GLU A 15 19.53 -2.07 16.21
N ASP A 16 20.83 -2.07 15.91
CA ASP A 16 21.59 -3.32 15.73
C ASP A 16 21.67 -4.14 17.03
N LYS A 17 21.82 -3.45 18.20
CA LYS A 17 21.83 -4.08 19.52
C LYS A 17 20.52 -4.84 19.77
N TRP A 18 19.38 -4.18 19.63
CA TRP A 18 18.09 -4.80 19.97
C TRP A 18 17.65 -5.79 18.93
N TYR A 19 17.90 -5.55 17.65
CA TYR A 19 17.59 -6.54 16.64
C TYR A 19 18.35 -7.85 16.85
N SER A 20 19.64 -7.76 17.11
CA SER A 20 20.46 -8.94 17.48
C SER A 20 19.97 -9.63 18.77
N TYR A 21 19.55 -8.86 19.77
CA TYR A 21 18.99 -9.39 21.01
C TYR A 21 17.70 -10.19 20.74
N TRP A 22 16.76 -9.65 19.94
CA TRP A 22 15.52 -10.32 19.60
C TRP A 22 15.76 -11.62 18.83
N LEU A 23 16.68 -11.64 17.90
CA LEU A 23 17.04 -12.85 17.13
C LEU A 23 17.71 -13.91 18.02
N THR A 24 18.66 -13.51 18.87
CA THR A 24 19.38 -14.42 19.77
C THR A 24 18.41 -15.11 20.74
N ASN A 25 17.42 -14.37 21.25
CA ASN A 25 16.39 -14.90 22.14
C ASN A 25 15.21 -15.54 21.41
N LYS A 26 15.25 -15.62 20.06
CA LYS A 26 14.22 -16.25 19.20
C LYS A 26 12.79 -15.71 19.43
N LEU A 27 12.67 -14.40 19.72
CA LEU A 27 11.40 -13.77 20.10
C LEU A 27 10.37 -13.73 18.95
N PHE A 28 10.81 -13.96 17.73
CA PHE A 28 9.94 -13.95 16.54
C PHE A 28 9.57 -15.36 16.06
N LYS A 29 10.18 -16.40 16.69
CA LYS A 29 9.94 -17.79 16.33
C LYS A 29 8.52 -18.22 16.71
N SER A 30 7.87 -18.93 15.81
CA SER A 30 6.56 -19.51 16.02
C SER A 30 6.55 -20.99 15.69
N THR A 31 5.98 -21.77 16.58
CA THR A 31 5.67 -23.20 16.38
C THR A 31 4.25 -23.44 16.87
N PRO A 32 3.48 -24.36 16.26
CA PRO A 32 2.13 -24.67 16.71
C PRO A 32 2.11 -25.01 18.22
N ASP A 33 1.22 -24.34 18.97
CA ASP A 33 1.01 -24.56 20.40
C ASP A 33 -0.49 -24.34 20.75
N GLU A 34 -0.83 -24.17 22.03
CA GLU A 34 -2.21 -24.02 22.49
C GLU A 34 -2.76 -22.60 22.36
N ARG A 35 -1.92 -21.61 22.03
CA ARG A 35 -2.34 -20.21 21.86
C ARG A 35 -3.11 -20.03 20.56
N GLU A 36 -3.96 -19.00 20.52
CA GLU A 36 -4.61 -18.59 19.28
C GLU A 36 -3.55 -18.14 18.26
N PRO A 37 -3.51 -18.72 17.05
CA PRO A 37 -2.57 -18.26 16.02
C PRO A 37 -2.95 -16.88 15.48
N PHE A 38 -1.93 -16.11 15.13
CA PHE A 38 -2.09 -14.90 14.33
C PHE A 38 -1.03 -14.92 13.23
N THR A 39 -1.47 -15.16 12.00
CA THR A 39 -0.57 -15.44 10.89
C THR A 39 -0.69 -14.38 9.81
N VAL A 40 0.46 -13.88 9.36
CA VAL A 40 0.60 -13.01 8.19
C VAL A 40 1.65 -13.60 7.26
N VAL A 41 1.37 -13.63 5.97
CA VAL A 41 2.34 -14.00 4.93
C VAL A 41 2.73 -12.74 4.16
N ILE A 42 4.04 -12.52 4.01
CA ILE A 42 4.55 -11.36 3.30
C ILE A 42 4.13 -11.41 1.82
N PRO A 43 3.73 -10.31 1.16
CA PRO A 43 3.81 -10.22 -0.28
C PRO A 43 5.28 -10.39 -0.69
N PRO A 44 5.70 -11.53 -1.27
CA PRO A 44 7.11 -11.82 -1.43
C PRO A 44 7.74 -10.83 -2.42
N PRO A 45 8.73 -10.02 -2.01
CA PRO A 45 9.34 -9.06 -2.92
C PRO A 45 10.11 -9.75 -4.05
N ASN A 46 10.00 -9.19 -5.25
CA ASN A 46 10.71 -9.65 -6.43
C ASN A 46 12.23 -9.48 -6.28
N VAL A 47 13.01 -10.51 -6.59
CA VAL A 47 14.49 -10.47 -6.54
C VAL A 47 15.12 -9.63 -7.67
N THR A 48 14.47 -8.54 -8.04
CA THR A 48 14.89 -7.63 -9.14
C THR A 48 15.77 -6.48 -8.70
N GLY A 49 16.00 -6.33 -7.41
CA GLY A 49 16.82 -5.27 -6.81
C GLY A 49 16.46 -4.99 -5.36
N VAL A 50 16.85 -3.83 -4.84
CA VAL A 50 16.60 -3.41 -3.46
C VAL A 50 15.13 -2.97 -3.25
N LEU A 51 14.63 -2.92 -2.02
CA LEU A 51 13.29 -2.43 -1.70
C LEU A 51 13.14 -0.91 -1.92
N HIS A 52 11.93 -0.40 -2.05
CA HIS A 52 11.59 1.03 -2.16
C HIS A 52 10.59 1.42 -1.07
N MET A 53 10.24 2.74 -0.99
CA MET A 53 9.40 3.25 0.09
C MET A 53 8.02 2.59 0.20
N GLY A 54 7.43 2.13 -0.90
CA GLY A 54 6.18 1.35 -0.86
C GLY A 54 6.32 0.02 -0.10
N HIS A 55 7.48 -0.65 -0.21
CA HIS A 55 7.76 -1.85 0.58
C HIS A 55 7.95 -1.50 2.07
N MET A 56 8.59 -0.35 2.37
CA MET A 56 8.75 0.11 3.77
C MET A 56 7.39 0.30 4.43
N LEU A 57 6.45 0.96 3.75
CA LEU A 57 5.08 1.12 4.23
C LEU A 57 4.38 -0.22 4.46
N ASN A 58 4.35 -1.07 3.43
CA ASN A 58 3.66 -2.35 3.46
C ASN A 58 4.16 -3.24 4.61
N ASN A 59 5.49 -3.37 4.74
CA ASN A 59 6.08 -4.21 5.78
C ASN A 59 5.95 -3.59 7.18
N THR A 60 5.95 -2.26 7.31
CA THR A 60 5.67 -1.61 8.59
C THR A 60 4.25 -1.91 9.08
N ILE A 61 3.25 -1.88 8.19
CA ILE A 61 1.87 -2.22 8.54
C ILE A 61 1.76 -3.66 9.02
N GLN A 62 2.37 -4.61 8.31
CA GLN A 62 2.39 -6.02 8.70
C GLN A 62 3.04 -6.20 10.08
N ASP A 63 4.19 -5.57 10.29
CA ASP A 63 4.92 -5.66 11.56
C ASP A 63 4.13 -5.07 12.74
N VAL A 64 3.41 -3.97 12.53
CA VAL A 64 2.51 -3.39 13.55
C VAL A 64 1.45 -4.40 13.98
N LEU A 65 0.80 -5.08 13.04
CA LEU A 65 -0.24 -6.08 13.33
C LEU A 65 0.35 -7.30 14.06
N ILE A 66 1.47 -7.81 13.57
CA ILE A 66 2.17 -8.96 14.18
C ILE A 66 2.67 -8.66 15.59
N ARG A 67 3.33 -7.51 15.81
CA ARG A 67 3.83 -7.12 17.14
C ARG A 67 2.68 -6.95 18.13
N LYS A 68 1.59 -6.28 17.71
CA LYS A 68 0.39 -6.15 18.56
C LYS A 68 -0.18 -7.52 18.93
N ALA A 69 -0.34 -8.41 17.96
CA ALA A 69 -0.89 -9.76 18.20
C ALA A 69 0.00 -10.56 19.16
N ARG A 70 1.34 -10.49 19.01
CA ARG A 70 2.31 -11.13 19.90
C ARG A 70 2.18 -10.60 21.32
N MET A 71 2.10 -9.29 21.49
CA MET A 71 1.90 -8.65 22.81
C MET A 71 0.52 -8.94 23.42
N GLN A 72 -0.48 -9.31 22.61
CA GLN A 72 -1.79 -9.79 23.07
C GLN A 72 -1.76 -11.26 23.50
N GLY A 73 -0.60 -11.91 23.51
CA GLY A 73 -0.42 -13.30 23.91
C GLY A 73 -0.76 -14.33 22.84
N LYS A 74 -1.03 -13.91 21.60
CA LYS A 74 -1.25 -14.83 20.48
C LYS A 74 0.07 -15.45 20.02
N ASN A 75 -0.01 -16.62 19.39
CA ASN A 75 1.12 -17.20 18.68
C ASN A 75 1.25 -16.54 17.31
N ALA A 76 2.01 -15.45 17.27
CA ALA A 76 2.12 -14.59 16.10
C ALA A 76 3.22 -15.08 15.15
N LEU A 77 2.84 -15.44 13.93
CA LEU A 77 3.74 -15.86 12.86
C LEU A 77 3.69 -14.87 11.69
N TRP A 78 4.84 -14.31 11.35
CA TRP A 78 5.03 -13.60 10.10
C TRP A 78 6.03 -14.36 9.22
N VAL A 79 5.51 -14.94 8.10
CA VAL A 79 6.34 -15.70 7.15
C VAL A 79 6.98 -14.74 6.17
N ALA A 80 8.32 -14.70 6.17
CA ALA A 80 9.09 -13.96 5.18
C ALA A 80 9.31 -14.78 3.90
N GLY A 81 9.64 -14.10 2.81
CA GLY A 81 10.05 -14.75 1.57
C GLY A 81 10.34 -13.77 0.45
N THR A 82 10.75 -14.32 -0.70
CA THR A 82 11.05 -13.58 -1.92
C THR A 82 10.48 -14.29 -3.14
N ASP A 83 10.16 -13.51 -4.19
CA ASP A 83 9.61 -14.03 -5.44
C ASP A 83 10.69 -14.04 -6.54
N HIS A 84 10.71 -15.11 -7.32
CA HIS A 84 11.62 -15.28 -8.44
C HIS A 84 11.33 -14.33 -9.61
N ALA A 85 10.09 -13.87 -9.76
CA ALA A 85 9.65 -12.83 -10.71
C ALA A 85 10.15 -13.06 -12.14
N SER A 86 9.72 -14.14 -12.78
CA SER A 86 10.24 -14.70 -14.05
C SER A 86 10.73 -13.66 -15.07
N ILE A 87 9.81 -12.88 -15.66
CA ILE A 87 10.15 -11.91 -16.73
C ILE A 87 11.10 -10.82 -16.22
N ALA A 88 10.79 -10.27 -15.04
CA ALA A 88 11.50 -9.11 -14.52
C ALA A 88 12.93 -9.48 -14.12
N THR A 89 13.15 -10.65 -13.51
CA THR A 89 14.47 -11.13 -13.11
C THR A 89 15.26 -11.56 -14.34
N GLU A 90 14.66 -12.28 -15.27
CA GLU A 90 15.33 -12.68 -16.53
C GLU A 90 15.82 -11.46 -17.30
N ALA A 91 15.00 -10.40 -17.43
CA ALA A 91 15.40 -9.16 -18.08
C ALA A 91 16.61 -8.49 -17.40
N LYS A 92 16.68 -8.53 -16.06
CA LYS A 92 17.84 -8.01 -15.30
C LYS A 92 19.10 -8.85 -15.51
N VAL A 93 18.97 -10.18 -15.51
CA VAL A 93 20.08 -11.09 -15.78
C VAL A 93 20.61 -10.90 -17.21
N VAL A 94 19.72 -10.81 -18.20
CA VAL A 94 20.09 -10.52 -19.60
C VAL A 94 20.81 -9.18 -19.73
N HIS A 95 20.35 -8.14 -19.02
CA HIS A 95 21.03 -6.86 -19.01
C HIS A 95 22.46 -6.97 -18.41
N MET A 96 22.59 -7.63 -17.26
CA MET A 96 23.89 -7.88 -16.61
C MET A 96 24.86 -8.67 -17.54
N LEU A 97 24.34 -9.69 -18.21
CA LEU A 97 25.14 -10.48 -19.17
C LEU A 97 25.60 -9.62 -20.34
N ARG A 98 24.74 -8.76 -20.87
CA ARG A 98 25.07 -7.82 -21.94
C ARG A 98 26.19 -6.86 -21.54
N GLU A 99 26.18 -6.34 -20.31
CA GLU A 99 27.25 -5.52 -19.76
C GLU A 99 28.59 -6.27 -19.71
N LYS A 100 28.54 -7.59 -19.51
CA LYS A 100 29.71 -8.50 -19.57
C LYS A 100 30.08 -8.92 -20.99
N GLY A 101 29.38 -8.45 -22.02
CA GLY A 101 29.59 -8.82 -23.41
C GLY A 101 29.05 -10.20 -23.81
N ILE A 102 28.22 -10.83 -22.99
CA ILE A 102 27.62 -12.15 -23.19
C ILE A 102 26.20 -12.00 -23.71
N LYS A 103 25.85 -12.70 -24.80
CA LYS A 103 24.47 -12.76 -25.31
C LYS A 103 23.76 -14.01 -24.74
N LYS A 104 22.49 -13.90 -24.38
CA LYS A 104 21.69 -15.07 -23.96
C LYS A 104 21.67 -16.18 -25.02
N SER A 105 21.66 -15.81 -26.31
CA SER A 105 21.72 -16.76 -27.45
C SER A 105 22.97 -17.63 -27.50
N ASP A 106 24.03 -17.21 -26.83
CA ASP A 106 25.32 -17.91 -26.84
C ASP A 106 25.43 -18.92 -25.69
N LEU A 107 24.41 -18.99 -24.83
CA LEU A 107 24.33 -19.84 -23.65
C LEU A 107 23.31 -20.96 -23.85
N SER A 108 23.56 -22.11 -23.24
CA SER A 108 22.53 -23.10 -22.94
C SER A 108 21.63 -22.63 -21.80
N ARG A 109 20.44 -23.24 -21.67
CA ARG A 109 19.53 -22.96 -20.56
C ARG A 109 20.19 -23.10 -19.19
N ASP A 110 20.96 -24.20 -19.01
CA ASP A 110 21.63 -24.51 -17.74
C ASP A 110 22.72 -23.49 -17.39
N GLU A 111 23.45 -23.00 -18.39
CA GLU A 111 24.45 -21.95 -18.19
C GLU A 111 23.77 -20.60 -17.79
N PHE A 112 22.69 -20.25 -18.47
CA PHE A 112 21.93 -19.08 -18.13
C PHE A 112 21.36 -19.14 -16.69
N LEU A 113 20.80 -20.29 -16.30
CA LEU A 113 20.23 -20.50 -14.97
C LEU A 113 21.27 -20.33 -13.86
N LYS A 114 22.56 -20.67 -14.09
CA LYS A 114 23.61 -20.37 -13.10
C LYS A 114 23.71 -18.88 -12.80
N TYR A 115 23.71 -18.03 -13.83
CA TYR A 115 23.73 -16.58 -13.64
C TYR A 115 22.45 -16.06 -12.95
N ALA A 116 21.31 -16.65 -13.25
CA ALA A 116 20.05 -16.27 -12.62
C ALA A 116 20.01 -16.64 -11.13
N TRP A 117 20.55 -17.81 -10.75
CA TRP A 117 20.71 -18.19 -9.34
C TRP A 117 21.71 -17.31 -8.60
N GLU A 118 22.85 -16.96 -9.18
CA GLU A 118 23.81 -15.99 -8.61
C GLU A 118 23.15 -14.63 -8.37
N TRP A 119 22.34 -14.17 -9.33
CA TRP A 119 21.55 -12.94 -9.18
C TRP A 119 20.59 -13.02 -8.00
N LYS A 120 19.82 -14.11 -7.90
CA LYS A 120 18.88 -14.36 -6.80
C LYS A 120 19.58 -14.37 -5.44
N GLU A 121 20.71 -15.04 -5.30
CA GLU A 121 21.44 -15.08 -4.03
C GLU A 121 21.88 -13.68 -3.60
N LYS A 122 22.39 -12.89 -4.53
CA LYS A 122 22.83 -11.52 -4.26
C LYS A 122 21.67 -10.63 -3.81
N TYR A 123 20.61 -10.53 -4.60
CA TYR A 123 19.54 -9.56 -4.36
C TYR A 123 18.51 -10.04 -3.34
N GLY A 124 18.26 -11.34 -3.27
CA GLY A 124 17.43 -11.91 -2.21
C GLY A 124 18.01 -11.63 -0.81
N GLY A 125 19.32 -11.81 -0.63
CA GLY A 125 20.01 -11.48 0.62
C GLY A 125 19.93 -10.01 0.99
N ILE A 126 20.06 -9.09 0.01
CA ILE A 126 19.92 -7.65 0.24
C ILE A 126 18.50 -7.29 0.71
N ILE A 127 17.47 -7.86 0.07
CA ILE A 127 16.06 -7.61 0.42
C ILE A 127 15.79 -8.01 1.87
N LEU A 128 16.17 -9.21 2.27
CA LEU A 128 15.97 -9.69 3.64
C LEU A 128 16.70 -8.80 4.65
N LYS A 129 17.93 -8.37 4.33
CA LYS A 129 18.70 -7.45 5.17
C LYS A 129 18.06 -6.07 5.32
N GLN A 130 17.42 -5.56 4.26
CA GLN A 130 16.67 -4.30 4.34
C GLN A 130 15.45 -4.43 5.26
N LEU A 131 14.76 -5.58 5.26
CA LEU A 131 13.66 -5.86 6.19
C LEU A 131 14.14 -5.97 7.63
N GLU A 132 15.29 -6.61 7.88
CA GLU A 132 15.92 -6.64 9.21
C GLU A 132 16.22 -5.21 9.70
N LYS A 133 16.79 -4.36 8.87
CA LYS A 133 17.10 -2.97 9.20
C LYS A 133 15.85 -2.12 9.48
N LEU A 134 14.73 -2.42 8.83
CA LEU A 134 13.44 -1.81 9.14
C LEU A 134 12.89 -2.26 10.51
N GLY A 135 13.42 -3.33 11.08
CA GLY A 135 12.95 -3.92 12.34
C GLY A 135 11.84 -4.96 12.15
N ALA A 136 11.71 -5.55 10.97
CA ALA A 136 10.68 -6.55 10.70
C ALA A 136 10.81 -7.77 11.62
N SER A 137 9.72 -8.15 12.30
CA SER A 137 9.69 -9.25 13.27
C SER A 137 9.23 -10.58 12.66
N CYS A 138 9.82 -10.92 11.49
CA CYS A 138 9.59 -12.18 10.80
C CYS A 138 10.21 -13.38 11.53
N ASP A 139 9.60 -14.54 11.41
CA ASP A 139 10.25 -15.82 11.72
C ASP A 139 11.21 -16.20 10.57
N TRP A 140 12.46 -15.78 10.70
CA TRP A 140 13.47 -15.95 9.65
C TRP A 140 13.84 -17.41 9.38
N ASP A 141 13.62 -18.32 10.35
CA ASP A 141 13.80 -19.76 10.17
C ASP A 141 12.78 -20.34 9.14
N ARG A 142 11.69 -19.62 8.89
CA ARG A 142 10.63 -19.99 7.92
C ARG A 142 10.67 -19.18 6.64
N THR A 143 11.82 -18.56 6.31
CA THR A 143 11.96 -17.79 5.06
C THR A 143 11.82 -18.70 3.84
N ARG A 144 10.98 -18.31 2.87
CA ARG A 144 10.68 -19.11 1.67
C ARG A 144 11.07 -18.37 0.38
N PHE A 145 11.27 -19.13 -0.67
CA PHE A 145 11.51 -18.63 -2.01
C PHE A 145 10.62 -19.34 -3.02
N THR A 146 9.90 -18.60 -3.87
CA THR A 146 8.88 -19.17 -4.78
C THR A 146 9.41 -20.20 -5.77
N MET A 147 10.73 -20.31 -5.97
CA MET A 147 11.38 -21.30 -6.86
C MET A 147 12.20 -22.35 -6.11
N GLU A 148 12.11 -22.43 -4.79
CA GLU A 148 12.75 -23.53 -4.05
C GLU A 148 12.10 -24.89 -4.40
N PRO A 149 12.77 -26.03 -4.16
CA PRO A 149 12.32 -27.33 -4.64
C PRO A 149 10.85 -27.65 -4.30
N LYS A 150 10.46 -27.56 -3.02
CA LYS A 150 9.09 -27.87 -2.57
C LYS A 150 8.03 -26.93 -3.17
N MET A 151 8.36 -25.64 -3.30
CA MET A 151 7.48 -24.68 -3.96
C MET A 151 7.32 -25.00 -5.44
N SER A 152 8.40 -25.36 -6.11
CA SER A 152 8.37 -25.76 -7.52
C SER A 152 7.58 -27.04 -7.73
N GLU A 153 7.70 -28.03 -6.82
CA GLU A 153 6.88 -29.24 -6.85
C GLU A 153 5.38 -28.92 -6.70
N ALA A 154 5.02 -28.05 -5.75
CA ALA A 154 3.63 -27.61 -5.58
C ALA A 154 3.06 -26.98 -6.86
N VAL A 155 3.84 -26.17 -7.57
CA VAL A 155 3.46 -25.58 -8.87
C VAL A 155 3.22 -26.66 -9.93
N ILE A 156 4.11 -27.63 -10.04
CA ILE A 156 3.98 -28.71 -11.00
C ILE A 156 2.77 -29.60 -10.68
N ASP A 157 2.59 -29.98 -9.42
CA ASP A 157 1.48 -30.83 -8.99
C ASP A 157 0.12 -30.15 -9.20
N THR A 158 0.02 -28.83 -8.91
CA THR A 158 -1.20 -28.07 -9.16
C THR A 158 -1.49 -27.85 -10.64
N PHE A 159 -0.45 -27.68 -11.48
CA PHE A 159 -0.62 -27.62 -12.93
C PHE A 159 -1.21 -28.95 -13.46
N ILE A 160 -0.66 -30.08 -13.03
CA ILE A 160 -1.13 -31.42 -13.43
C ILE A 160 -2.57 -31.65 -12.93
N ASP A 161 -2.87 -31.27 -11.70
CA ASP A 161 -4.21 -31.40 -11.12
C ASP A 161 -5.26 -30.61 -11.91
N LEU A 162 -4.97 -29.34 -12.22
CA LEU A 162 -5.87 -28.49 -13.02
C LEU A 162 -6.03 -28.98 -14.45
N TYR A 163 -4.94 -29.49 -15.05
CA TYR A 163 -4.99 -30.11 -16.39
C TYR A 163 -5.90 -31.33 -16.39
N ASN A 164 -5.74 -32.24 -15.42
CA ASN A 164 -6.59 -33.44 -15.29
C ASN A 164 -8.06 -33.09 -15.02
N LYS A 165 -8.35 -31.98 -14.35
CA LYS A 165 -9.70 -31.44 -14.14
C LYS A 165 -10.27 -30.72 -15.37
N GLY A 166 -9.48 -30.58 -16.45
CA GLY A 166 -9.85 -29.86 -17.67
C GLY A 166 -10.05 -28.36 -17.47
N LEU A 167 -9.32 -27.78 -16.51
CA LEU A 167 -9.26 -26.35 -16.23
C LEU A 167 -8.03 -25.69 -16.87
N ILE A 168 -6.99 -26.47 -17.19
CA ILE A 168 -5.87 -26.04 -18.02
C ILE A 168 -6.01 -26.67 -19.39
N TYR A 169 -5.79 -25.87 -20.43
CA TYR A 169 -5.81 -26.31 -21.83
C TYR A 169 -4.75 -25.59 -22.65
N ARG A 170 -4.43 -26.11 -23.84
CA ARG A 170 -3.48 -25.53 -24.79
C ARG A 170 -4.21 -25.17 -26.06
N GLU A 171 -4.11 -23.91 -26.48
CA GLU A 171 -4.85 -23.42 -27.67
C GLU A 171 -4.08 -22.30 -28.38
N LEU A 172 -4.28 -22.23 -29.70
CA LEU A 172 -3.80 -21.16 -30.55
C LEU A 172 -4.74 -19.94 -30.38
N ARG A 173 -4.26 -18.90 -29.69
CA ARG A 173 -5.04 -17.69 -29.44
C ARG A 173 -4.22 -16.43 -29.65
N MET A 174 -4.92 -15.31 -29.84
CA MET A 174 -4.32 -14.00 -29.91
C MET A 174 -3.86 -13.57 -28.50
N VAL A 175 -2.55 -13.29 -28.35
CA VAL A 175 -1.94 -12.83 -27.09
C VAL A 175 -1.35 -11.44 -27.25
N ASN A 176 -1.11 -10.77 -26.11
CA ASN A 176 -0.21 -9.62 -26.07
C ASN A 176 1.24 -10.14 -26.06
N TRP A 177 1.99 -9.83 -27.09
CA TRP A 177 3.39 -10.26 -27.23
C TRP A 177 4.33 -9.11 -26.91
N ASP A 178 5.32 -9.35 -26.10
CA ASP A 178 6.42 -8.43 -25.82
C ASP A 178 7.59 -8.75 -26.75
N PRO A 179 7.85 -7.92 -27.81
CA PRO A 179 8.90 -8.21 -28.78
C PRO A 179 10.33 -8.09 -28.23
N GLN A 180 10.50 -7.32 -27.15
CA GLN A 180 11.80 -7.18 -26.48
C GLN A 180 12.05 -8.32 -25.50
N GLY A 181 11.05 -8.71 -24.76
CA GLY A 181 11.07 -9.86 -23.84
C GLY A 181 10.94 -11.19 -24.57
N LYS A 182 10.45 -11.22 -25.81
CA LYS A 182 10.13 -12.41 -26.63
C LYS A 182 9.21 -13.37 -25.90
N THR A 183 8.17 -12.86 -25.26
CA THR A 183 7.26 -13.65 -24.45
C THR A 183 5.83 -13.10 -24.49
N ALA A 184 4.86 -13.98 -24.27
CA ALA A 184 3.47 -13.59 -24.06
C ALA A 184 3.29 -12.87 -22.71
N LEU A 185 2.35 -11.93 -22.67
CA LEU A 185 1.91 -11.20 -21.49
C LEU A 185 0.42 -11.46 -21.25
N SER A 186 0.01 -11.45 -20.00
CA SER A 186 -1.41 -11.35 -19.65
C SER A 186 -1.96 -9.93 -19.91
N ASP A 187 -3.28 -9.80 -20.05
CA ASP A 187 -3.90 -8.49 -20.33
C ASP A 187 -3.58 -7.46 -19.25
N GLU A 188 -3.46 -7.89 -17.99
CA GLU A 188 -3.15 -7.05 -16.83
C GLU A 188 -1.68 -6.54 -16.80
N GLU A 189 -0.77 -7.18 -17.53
CA GLU A 189 0.64 -6.75 -17.64
C GLU A 189 0.85 -5.69 -18.74
N VAL A 190 -0.23 -5.25 -19.38
CA VAL A 190 -0.20 -4.22 -20.44
C VAL A 190 -0.60 -2.87 -19.88
N ILE A 191 0.31 -1.90 -19.96
CA ILE A 191 0.08 -0.52 -19.55
C ILE A 191 -0.23 0.33 -20.79
N PHE A 192 -1.41 0.94 -20.81
CA PHE A 192 -1.78 1.86 -21.89
C PHE A 192 -1.20 3.26 -21.63
N LYS A 193 -0.54 3.80 -22.66
CA LYS A 193 0.04 5.15 -22.64
C LYS A 193 -0.58 6.01 -23.75
N ASP A 194 -0.93 7.24 -23.42
CA ASP A 194 -1.31 8.23 -24.43
C ASP A 194 -0.11 8.58 -25.30
N VAL A 195 -0.24 8.42 -26.60
CA VAL A 195 0.81 8.70 -27.58
C VAL A 195 0.25 9.58 -28.68
N GLN A 196 1.04 10.59 -29.07
CA GLN A 196 0.74 11.37 -30.28
C GLN A 196 1.19 10.56 -31.49
N SER A 197 0.24 10.13 -32.29
CA SER A 197 0.39 9.29 -33.49
C SER A 197 -0.12 10.03 -34.73
N LYS A 198 -0.03 9.37 -35.87
CA LYS A 198 -0.64 9.84 -37.14
C LYS A 198 -1.70 8.86 -37.59
N LEU A 199 -2.82 9.37 -38.08
CA LEU A 199 -3.87 8.60 -38.73
C LEU A 199 -3.73 8.76 -40.22
N TYR A 200 -3.50 7.65 -40.91
CA TYR A 200 -3.29 7.60 -42.36
C TYR A 200 -4.56 7.17 -43.05
N PHE A 201 -5.03 7.97 -44.00
CA PHE A 201 -6.19 7.69 -44.86
C PHE A 201 -5.70 7.11 -46.18
N ILE A 202 -5.89 5.79 -46.37
CA ILE A 202 -5.27 5.03 -47.45
C ILE A 202 -6.33 4.55 -48.42
N LYS A 203 -6.08 4.73 -49.75
CA LYS A 203 -6.95 4.32 -50.86
C LYS A 203 -6.65 2.88 -51.26
N TYR A 204 -7.68 2.04 -51.32
CA TYR A 204 -7.67 0.70 -51.86
C TYR A 204 -8.51 0.68 -53.13
N PHE A 205 -7.86 0.49 -54.28
CA PHE A 205 -8.52 0.53 -55.57
C PHE A 205 -9.28 -0.77 -55.83
N LEU A 206 -10.46 -0.66 -56.45
CA LEU A 206 -11.22 -1.84 -56.86
C LEU A 206 -10.49 -2.64 -57.95
N VAL A 207 -10.63 -3.96 -57.91
CA VAL A 207 -10.06 -4.85 -58.93
C VAL A 207 -10.65 -4.59 -60.30
N ASP A 208 -12.00 -4.41 -60.35
CA ASP A 208 -12.78 -4.23 -61.59
C ASP A 208 -12.73 -2.81 -62.14
N ASN A 209 -12.46 -1.81 -61.30
CA ASN A 209 -12.38 -0.42 -61.68
C ASN A 209 -11.30 0.33 -60.91
N LYS A 210 -10.15 0.53 -61.56
CA LYS A 210 -8.99 1.21 -60.94
C LYS A 210 -9.14 2.70 -60.70
N GLU A 211 -10.22 3.34 -61.12
CA GLU A 211 -10.56 4.73 -60.85
C GLU A 211 -11.38 4.86 -59.54
N GLU A 212 -12.02 3.78 -59.10
CA GLU A 212 -12.83 3.71 -57.89
C GLU A 212 -12.02 3.10 -56.74
N TYR A 213 -12.19 3.63 -55.55
CA TYR A 213 -11.48 3.16 -54.35
C TYR A 213 -12.33 3.28 -53.11
N VAL A 214 -12.03 2.46 -52.14
CA VAL A 214 -12.45 2.65 -50.75
C VAL A 214 -11.29 3.27 -49.94
N THR A 215 -11.59 4.10 -48.97
CA THR A 215 -10.58 4.70 -48.07
C THR A 215 -10.68 4.09 -46.69
N ILE A 216 -9.59 3.57 -46.19
CA ILE A 216 -9.45 3.14 -44.77
C ILE A 216 -8.67 4.15 -43.97
N ALA A 217 -8.86 4.19 -42.65
CA ALA A 217 -8.06 4.99 -41.73
C ALA A 217 -7.32 4.07 -40.76
N THR A 218 -5.99 4.22 -40.67
CA THR A 218 -5.16 3.40 -39.75
C THR A 218 -4.03 4.19 -39.11
N THR A 219 -3.69 3.86 -37.87
CA THR A 219 -2.46 4.33 -37.22
C THR A 219 -1.26 3.38 -37.46
N ARG A 220 -1.52 2.23 -38.10
CA ARG A 220 -0.55 1.17 -38.34
C ARG A 220 -0.39 0.79 -39.82
N PRO A 221 0.09 1.70 -40.66
CA PRO A 221 0.21 1.47 -42.11
C PRO A 221 1.16 0.31 -42.45
N GLU A 222 2.09 -0.06 -41.58
CA GLU A 222 3.01 -1.21 -41.74
C GLU A 222 2.26 -2.55 -41.84
N THR A 223 1.04 -2.65 -41.26
CA THR A 223 0.30 -3.93 -41.23
C THR A 223 -0.59 -4.14 -42.45
N ILE A 224 -0.74 -3.16 -43.35
CA ILE A 224 -1.59 -3.31 -44.58
C ILE A 224 -1.18 -4.48 -45.46
N LEU A 225 0.10 -4.85 -45.43
CA LEU A 225 0.62 -5.99 -46.21
C LEU A 225 0.01 -7.34 -45.77
N ALA A 226 -0.60 -7.38 -44.56
CA ALA A 226 -1.28 -8.55 -44.01
C ALA A 226 -2.82 -8.43 -44.04
N ASP A 227 -3.39 -7.40 -44.67
CA ASP A 227 -4.84 -7.23 -44.73
C ASP A 227 -5.51 -8.38 -45.50
N ALA A 228 -6.57 -8.95 -44.92
CA ALA A 228 -7.29 -10.08 -45.47
C ALA A 228 -8.68 -9.69 -45.99
N ALA A 229 -9.24 -8.57 -45.55
CA ALA A 229 -10.51 -8.03 -46.00
C ALA A 229 -10.60 -6.50 -45.68
N ILE A 230 -11.54 -5.84 -46.32
CA ILE A 230 -12.10 -4.56 -45.84
C ILE A 230 -13.49 -4.85 -45.28
N CYS A 231 -13.82 -4.30 -44.11
CA CYS A 231 -15.13 -4.48 -43.49
C CYS A 231 -15.91 -3.16 -43.48
N VAL A 232 -17.20 -3.21 -43.84
CA VAL A 232 -18.11 -2.05 -43.79
C VAL A 232 -19.37 -2.40 -43.00
N ASN A 233 -20.07 -1.41 -42.51
CA ASN A 233 -21.35 -1.68 -41.84
C ASN A 233 -22.42 -2.03 -42.88
N PRO A 234 -23.23 -3.10 -42.72
CA PRO A 234 -24.28 -3.50 -43.67
C PRO A 234 -25.38 -2.46 -43.84
N ASN A 235 -25.51 -1.52 -42.88
CA ASN A 235 -26.51 -0.45 -42.91
C ASN A 235 -25.94 0.86 -43.47
N ASP A 236 -24.66 0.89 -43.88
CA ASP A 236 -24.03 2.10 -44.43
C ASP A 236 -24.29 2.17 -45.94
N GLU A 237 -25.23 3.03 -46.33
CA GLU A 237 -25.61 3.23 -47.73
C GLU A 237 -24.44 3.69 -48.62
N ARG A 238 -23.39 4.28 -48.07
CA ARG A 238 -22.20 4.72 -48.83
C ARG A 238 -21.42 3.56 -49.41
N PHE A 239 -21.47 2.37 -48.75
CA PHE A 239 -20.59 1.24 -49.08
C PHE A 239 -21.35 -0.07 -49.38
N LYS A 240 -22.64 -0.10 -49.12
CA LYS A 240 -23.48 -1.31 -49.27
C LYS A 240 -23.37 -1.97 -50.65
N TYR A 241 -23.24 -1.16 -51.73
CA TYR A 241 -23.08 -1.66 -53.09
C TYR A 241 -21.72 -2.28 -53.40
N LEU A 242 -20.73 -2.09 -52.50
CA LEU A 242 -19.37 -2.62 -52.61
C LEU A 242 -19.22 -3.98 -51.94
N VAL A 243 -20.14 -4.42 -51.10
CA VAL A 243 -20.08 -5.68 -50.40
C VAL A 243 -19.97 -6.85 -51.40
N GLY A 244 -18.99 -7.72 -51.22
CA GLY A 244 -18.66 -8.82 -52.11
C GLY A 244 -17.71 -8.47 -53.28
N LYS A 245 -17.45 -7.18 -53.54
CA LYS A 245 -16.41 -6.76 -54.48
C LYS A 245 -15.02 -6.92 -53.90
N GLN A 246 -14.01 -6.85 -54.74
CA GLN A 246 -12.60 -6.98 -54.34
C GLN A 246 -11.83 -5.67 -54.56
N VAL A 247 -10.91 -5.38 -53.62
CA VAL A 247 -9.94 -4.28 -53.70
C VAL A 247 -8.52 -4.84 -53.65
N LEU A 248 -7.57 -4.07 -54.18
CA LEU A 248 -6.15 -4.43 -54.19
C LEU A 248 -5.44 -3.84 -52.97
N VAL A 249 -4.72 -4.70 -52.23
CA VAL A 249 -3.79 -4.26 -51.19
C VAL A 249 -2.66 -3.48 -51.86
N PRO A 250 -2.34 -2.25 -51.42
CA PRO A 250 -1.27 -1.44 -51.97
C PRO A 250 0.07 -2.20 -52.06
N PHE A 251 0.85 -1.96 -53.12
CA PHE A 251 2.18 -2.53 -53.43
C PHE A 251 2.16 -4.01 -53.82
N ILE A 252 1.50 -4.88 -53.08
CA ILE A 252 1.52 -6.34 -53.33
C ILE A 252 0.40 -6.76 -54.29
N ASN A 253 -0.54 -5.87 -54.60
CA ASN A 253 -1.66 -6.09 -55.50
C ASN A 253 -2.47 -7.38 -55.24
N ARG A 254 -2.47 -7.84 -53.95
CA ARG A 254 -3.30 -8.99 -53.54
C ARG A 254 -4.76 -8.56 -53.49
N PRO A 255 -5.67 -9.28 -54.16
CA PRO A 255 -7.11 -8.98 -54.09
C PRO A 255 -7.65 -9.45 -52.74
N ILE A 256 -8.40 -8.58 -52.05
CA ILE A 256 -9.15 -8.87 -50.82
C ILE A 256 -10.59 -8.46 -50.94
N THR A 257 -11.49 -9.16 -50.27
CA THR A 257 -12.94 -8.98 -50.41
C THR A 257 -13.47 -7.93 -49.42
N ILE A 258 -14.44 -7.11 -49.84
CA ILE A 258 -15.21 -6.23 -48.98
C ILE A 258 -16.33 -7.06 -48.33
N ILE A 259 -16.25 -7.23 -47.00
CA ILE A 259 -17.24 -7.90 -46.17
C ILE A 259 -18.10 -6.92 -45.41
N ALA A 260 -19.21 -7.38 -44.82
CA ALA A 260 -20.12 -6.51 -44.06
C ALA A 260 -20.32 -7.04 -42.64
N ASP A 261 -20.13 -6.19 -41.63
CA ASP A 261 -20.35 -6.52 -40.21
C ASP A 261 -20.83 -5.29 -39.42
N GLU A 262 -21.81 -5.48 -38.53
CA GLU A 262 -22.34 -4.44 -37.64
C GLU A 262 -21.30 -3.92 -36.64
N TYR A 263 -20.18 -4.64 -36.47
CA TYR A 263 -19.06 -4.20 -35.66
C TYR A 263 -18.46 -2.85 -36.10
N VAL A 264 -18.54 -2.53 -37.39
CA VAL A 264 -17.96 -1.30 -37.93
C VAL A 264 -18.84 -0.10 -37.59
N ASP A 265 -18.24 0.87 -36.90
CA ASP A 265 -18.87 2.17 -36.64
C ASP A 265 -18.88 3.02 -37.92
N MET A 266 -20.06 3.41 -38.38
CA MET A 266 -20.26 4.20 -39.61
C MET A 266 -19.71 5.62 -39.52
N GLU A 267 -19.59 6.17 -38.30
CA GLU A 267 -19.14 7.55 -38.05
C GLU A 267 -17.65 7.64 -37.70
N PHE A 268 -17.04 6.51 -37.32
CA PHE A 268 -15.62 6.49 -36.97
C PHE A 268 -14.72 6.37 -38.21
N GLY A 269 -13.78 7.30 -38.34
CA GLY A 269 -12.79 7.31 -39.41
C GLY A 269 -13.42 7.52 -40.77
N THR A 270 -13.47 6.48 -41.61
CA THR A 270 -14.09 6.49 -42.93
C THR A 270 -15.37 5.67 -43.01
N GLY A 271 -15.70 4.89 -41.99
CA GLY A 271 -16.71 3.84 -42.03
C GLY A 271 -16.24 2.55 -42.73
N CYS A 272 -14.97 2.49 -43.16
CA CYS A 272 -14.36 1.31 -43.76
C CYS A 272 -13.19 0.86 -42.85
N LEU A 273 -13.28 -0.37 -42.33
CA LEU A 273 -12.26 -0.98 -41.48
C LEU A 273 -11.41 -1.95 -42.30
N LYS A 274 -10.08 -1.78 -42.28
CA LYS A 274 -9.18 -2.84 -42.79
C LYS A 274 -9.17 -3.96 -41.75
N VAL A 275 -9.17 -5.21 -42.18
CA VAL A 275 -9.18 -6.40 -41.32
C VAL A 275 -7.88 -7.16 -41.49
N THR A 276 -7.09 -7.18 -40.39
CA THR A 276 -5.78 -7.80 -40.34
C THR A 276 -5.74 -8.84 -39.21
N PRO A 277 -6.24 -10.05 -39.41
CA PRO A 277 -6.50 -11.01 -38.34
C PRO A 277 -5.25 -11.43 -37.52
N ALA A 278 -4.04 -11.31 -38.07
CA ALA A 278 -2.81 -11.63 -37.34
C ALA A 278 -2.31 -10.52 -36.39
N HIS A 279 -2.77 -9.27 -36.54
CA HIS A 279 -2.17 -8.09 -35.92
C HIS A 279 -3.13 -7.20 -35.12
N ASP A 280 -4.39 -7.65 -34.96
CA ASP A 280 -5.40 -6.99 -34.11
C ASP A 280 -6.36 -8.03 -33.51
N LYS A 281 -6.71 -7.88 -32.23
CA LYS A 281 -7.59 -8.83 -31.52
C LYS A 281 -9.02 -8.84 -32.08
N ASN A 282 -9.57 -7.68 -32.45
CA ASN A 282 -10.92 -7.58 -32.98
C ASN A 282 -10.98 -8.08 -34.42
N ASP A 283 -9.95 -7.75 -35.20
CA ASP A 283 -9.79 -8.26 -36.56
C ASP A 283 -9.66 -9.79 -36.61
N TYR A 284 -9.04 -10.39 -35.57
CA TYR A 284 -8.95 -11.84 -35.43
C TYR A 284 -10.33 -12.47 -35.23
N GLU A 285 -11.18 -11.88 -34.39
CA GLU A 285 -12.57 -12.40 -34.22
C GLU A 285 -13.41 -12.25 -35.51
N LEU A 286 -13.24 -11.13 -36.22
CA LEU A 286 -13.82 -11.00 -37.59
C LEU A 286 -13.25 -12.05 -38.54
N GLY A 287 -11.95 -12.30 -38.49
CA GLY A 287 -11.24 -13.32 -39.24
C GLY A 287 -11.83 -14.72 -39.04
N LYS A 288 -12.12 -15.11 -37.83
CA LYS A 288 -12.81 -16.37 -37.49
C LYS A 288 -14.23 -16.40 -38.03
N LYS A 289 -15.01 -15.31 -37.82
CA LYS A 289 -16.41 -15.23 -38.23
C LYS A 289 -16.58 -15.38 -39.76
N TYR A 290 -15.64 -14.81 -40.52
CA TYR A 290 -15.68 -14.80 -41.99
C TYR A 290 -14.67 -15.74 -42.63
N ASN A 291 -14.01 -16.60 -41.86
CA ASN A 291 -12.99 -17.56 -42.33
C ASN A 291 -11.90 -16.89 -43.19
N LEU A 292 -11.39 -15.73 -42.74
CA LEU A 292 -10.35 -14.98 -43.44
C LEU A 292 -8.96 -15.60 -43.21
N GLU A 293 -8.07 -15.38 -44.16
CA GLU A 293 -6.69 -15.81 -44.05
C GLU A 293 -5.96 -15.05 -42.92
N VAL A 294 -5.16 -15.73 -42.08
CA VAL A 294 -4.33 -15.17 -41.03
C VAL A 294 -2.89 -15.06 -41.51
N ILE A 295 -2.46 -13.86 -41.86
CA ILE A 295 -1.13 -13.58 -42.42
C ILE A 295 -0.27 -12.87 -41.37
N ASP A 296 0.55 -13.61 -40.64
CA ASP A 296 1.48 -13.05 -39.66
C ASP A 296 2.78 -12.57 -40.34
N ILE A 297 2.90 -11.26 -40.53
CA ILE A 297 4.06 -10.63 -41.21
C ILE A 297 5.16 -10.20 -40.24
N LEU A 298 5.02 -10.43 -38.93
CA LEU A 298 6.01 -10.06 -37.93
C LEU A 298 6.66 -11.32 -37.31
N ASN A 299 7.96 -11.24 -37.07
CA ASN A 299 8.65 -12.22 -36.24
C ASN A 299 8.52 -11.91 -34.74
N GLU A 300 9.13 -12.73 -33.88
CA GLU A 300 9.09 -12.57 -32.43
C GLU A 300 9.69 -11.27 -31.92
N GLU A 301 10.56 -10.65 -32.68
CA GLU A 301 11.26 -9.40 -32.36
C GLU A 301 10.53 -8.15 -32.93
N GLY A 302 9.43 -8.36 -33.67
CA GLY A 302 8.68 -7.29 -34.31
C GLY A 302 9.30 -6.76 -35.61
N PHE A 303 10.13 -7.58 -36.26
CA PHE A 303 10.65 -7.32 -37.60
C PHE A 303 9.74 -7.98 -38.64
N LEU A 304 9.62 -7.35 -39.82
CA LEU A 304 8.83 -7.94 -40.89
C LEU A 304 9.53 -9.18 -41.46
N ASN A 305 8.76 -10.24 -41.66
CA ASN A 305 9.21 -11.50 -42.25
C ASN A 305 8.86 -11.60 -43.74
N ASP A 306 9.17 -12.74 -44.36
CA ASP A 306 8.93 -13.01 -45.78
C ASP A 306 7.46 -13.03 -46.18
N LYS A 307 6.52 -13.26 -45.28
CA LYS A 307 5.07 -13.17 -45.55
C LYS A 307 4.60 -11.76 -45.88
N ALA A 308 5.39 -10.74 -45.59
CA ALA A 308 5.13 -9.36 -46.02
C ALA A 308 5.23 -9.20 -47.57
N ILE A 309 5.88 -10.16 -48.24
CA ILE A 309 6.06 -10.30 -49.72
C ILE A 309 6.94 -9.18 -50.29
N ASP A 310 6.82 -7.94 -49.85
CA ASP A 310 7.56 -6.81 -50.38
C ASP A 310 9.00 -6.76 -49.83
N ALA A 311 9.97 -7.06 -50.68
CA ALA A 311 11.39 -7.14 -50.31
C ALA A 311 11.97 -5.84 -49.71
N ARG A 312 11.33 -4.70 -49.93
CA ARG A 312 11.75 -3.40 -49.39
C ARG A 312 11.65 -3.37 -47.87
N TYR A 313 10.74 -4.17 -47.27
CA TYR A 313 10.41 -4.13 -45.86
C TYR A 313 10.86 -5.37 -45.07
N ILE A 314 11.12 -6.50 -45.75
CA ILE A 314 11.53 -7.74 -45.10
C ILE A 314 12.83 -7.53 -44.29
N GLY A 315 12.84 -7.99 -43.04
CA GLY A 315 13.96 -7.88 -42.10
C GLY A 315 14.09 -6.51 -41.41
N LYS A 316 13.17 -5.57 -41.62
CA LYS A 316 13.17 -4.26 -40.97
C LYS A 316 12.23 -4.22 -39.77
N ASP A 317 12.60 -3.38 -38.78
CA ASP A 317 11.76 -3.10 -37.62
C ASP A 317 10.42 -2.45 -38.03
N ARG A 318 9.33 -2.87 -37.41
CA ARG A 318 7.94 -2.41 -37.71
C ARG A 318 7.76 -0.90 -37.66
N PHE A 319 8.45 -0.20 -36.74
CA PHE A 319 8.35 1.26 -36.65
C PHE A 319 9.17 1.98 -37.73
N ALA A 320 10.26 1.37 -38.18
CA ALA A 320 10.99 1.87 -39.35
C ALA A 320 10.12 1.70 -40.59
N VAL A 321 9.52 0.51 -40.76
CA VAL A 321 8.61 0.26 -41.89
C VAL A 321 7.40 1.18 -41.84
N ARG A 322 6.80 1.46 -40.70
CA ARG A 322 5.68 2.41 -40.55
C ARG A 322 6.01 3.78 -41.16
N ARG A 323 7.21 4.28 -40.94
CA ARG A 323 7.65 5.58 -41.50
C ARG A 323 7.92 5.49 -42.99
N GLU A 324 8.59 4.45 -43.44
CA GLU A 324 8.98 4.26 -44.84
C GLU A 324 7.76 4.00 -45.72
N ILE A 325 6.85 3.11 -45.26
CA ILE A 325 5.67 2.74 -46.05
C ILE A 325 4.71 3.92 -46.23
N ALA A 326 4.62 4.82 -45.24
CA ALA A 326 3.81 6.04 -45.34
C ALA A 326 4.31 6.95 -46.50
N VAL A 327 5.63 7.12 -46.63
CA VAL A 327 6.25 7.90 -47.70
C VAL A 327 5.98 7.23 -49.05
N HIS A 328 6.21 5.93 -49.16
CA HIS A 328 5.98 5.21 -50.43
C HIS A 328 4.50 5.19 -50.83
N LEU A 329 3.56 5.13 -49.88
CA LEU A 329 2.11 5.23 -50.16
C LEU A 329 1.72 6.62 -50.63
N GLU A 330 2.37 7.67 -50.15
CA GLU A 330 2.16 9.05 -50.60
C GLU A 330 2.70 9.23 -52.02
N GLU A 331 3.94 8.77 -52.29
CA GLU A 331 4.56 8.83 -53.62
C GLU A 331 3.75 8.02 -54.69
N ALA A 332 3.15 6.90 -54.28
CA ALA A 332 2.30 6.07 -55.15
C ALA A 332 0.86 6.56 -55.27
N GLY A 333 0.50 7.67 -54.62
CA GLY A 333 -0.83 8.26 -54.72
C GLY A 333 -1.92 7.53 -53.90
N HIS A 334 -1.54 6.62 -53.02
CA HIS A 334 -2.47 5.89 -52.15
C HIS A 334 -2.90 6.69 -50.91
N ILE A 335 -2.17 7.74 -50.49
CA ILE A 335 -2.57 8.58 -49.36
C ILE A 335 -3.59 9.60 -49.81
N LEU A 336 -4.73 9.66 -49.11
CA LEU A 336 -5.73 10.74 -49.30
C LEU A 336 -5.39 11.93 -48.40
N LYS A 337 -5.09 11.67 -47.12
CA LYS A 337 -4.66 12.65 -46.11
C LYS A 337 -3.98 11.97 -44.95
N ILE A 338 -3.25 12.75 -44.14
CA ILE A 338 -2.65 12.32 -42.87
C ILE A 338 -3.08 13.32 -41.80
N GLU A 339 -3.53 12.85 -40.65
CA GLU A 339 -3.97 13.68 -39.54
C GLU A 339 -3.19 13.35 -38.27
N GLU A 340 -2.92 14.34 -37.43
CA GLU A 340 -2.41 14.10 -36.08
C GLU A 340 -3.51 13.43 -35.25
N TYR A 341 -3.14 12.35 -34.55
CA TYR A 341 -4.08 11.55 -33.81
C TYR A 341 -3.54 11.12 -32.46
N LYS A 342 -4.29 11.39 -31.40
CA LYS A 342 -3.94 10.93 -30.05
C LYS A 342 -4.64 9.60 -29.81
N ASN A 343 -3.85 8.57 -29.52
CA ASN A 343 -4.36 7.26 -29.20
C ASN A 343 -3.65 6.64 -27.98
N GLN A 344 -4.23 5.58 -27.44
CA GLN A 344 -3.63 4.79 -26.38
C GLN A 344 -2.89 3.59 -26.98
N VAL A 345 -1.61 3.45 -26.59
CA VAL A 345 -0.76 2.34 -27.05
C VAL A 345 -0.39 1.47 -25.88
N GLY A 346 -0.66 0.17 -25.98
CA GLY A 346 -0.29 -0.83 -24.98
C GLY A 346 1.23 -1.03 -24.97
N THR A 347 1.82 -1.00 -23.76
CA THR A 347 3.24 -1.25 -23.53
C THR A 347 3.42 -2.32 -22.46
N SER A 348 4.44 -3.14 -22.58
CA SER A 348 4.82 -4.10 -21.54
C SER A 348 5.19 -3.37 -20.25
N GLU A 349 4.62 -3.77 -19.13
CA GLU A 349 4.97 -3.23 -17.81
C GLU A 349 6.45 -3.46 -17.47
N ARG A 350 7.04 -4.54 -17.97
CA ARG A 350 8.38 -5.01 -17.61
C ARG A 350 9.49 -4.45 -18.47
N THR A 351 9.29 -4.41 -19.79
CA THR A 351 10.30 -3.95 -20.75
C THR A 351 10.05 -2.53 -21.24
N GLY A 352 8.82 -2.04 -21.13
CA GLY A 352 8.38 -0.77 -21.71
C GLY A 352 8.18 -0.82 -23.22
N ALA A 353 8.41 -1.96 -23.87
CA ALA A 353 8.21 -2.14 -25.31
C ALA A 353 6.73 -2.03 -25.67
N VAL A 354 6.45 -1.47 -26.83
CA VAL A 354 5.10 -1.51 -27.41
C VAL A 354 4.77 -2.97 -27.74
N ILE A 355 3.66 -3.47 -27.20
CA ILE A 355 3.20 -4.84 -27.42
C ILE A 355 2.71 -5.05 -28.85
N GLU A 356 2.76 -6.31 -29.33
CA GLU A 356 2.15 -6.75 -30.57
C GLU A 356 1.07 -7.80 -30.29
N PRO A 357 -0.16 -7.62 -30.78
CA PRO A 357 -1.10 -8.73 -30.87
C PRO A 357 -0.53 -9.82 -31.77
N ARG A 358 -0.41 -11.04 -31.25
CA ARG A 358 0.21 -12.15 -31.99
C ARG A 358 -0.54 -13.45 -31.75
N LEU A 359 -0.74 -14.22 -32.79
CA LEU A 359 -1.36 -15.54 -32.72
C LEU A 359 -0.30 -16.59 -32.37
N THR A 360 -0.39 -17.15 -31.17
CA THR A 360 0.56 -18.14 -30.68
C THR A 360 -0.12 -19.27 -29.93
N LEU A 361 0.50 -20.44 -29.93
CA LEU A 361 0.03 -21.61 -29.19
C LEU A 361 0.49 -21.47 -27.73
N GLN A 362 -0.45 -21.30 -26.79
CA GLN A 362 -0.18 -21.01 -25.39
C GLN A 362 -0.98 -21.94 -24.45
N TRP A 363 -0.56 -21.99 -23.18
CA TRP A 363 -1.28 -22.65 -22.11
C TRP A 363 -2.18 -21.66 -21.38
N TRP A 364 -3.41 -22.09 -21.10
CA TRP A 364 -4.46 -21.25 -20.52
C TRP A 364 -5.13 -21.90 -19.34
N VAL A 365 -5.54 -21.10 -18.35
CA VAL A 365 -6.51 -21.50 -17.34
C VAL A 365 -7.89 -20.96 -17.75
N ASP A 366 -8.89 -21.83 -17.85
CA ASP A 366 -10.30 -21.47 -18.05
C ASP A 366 -10.86 -20.88 -16.76
N MET A 367 -10.70 -19.57 -16.64
CA MET A 367 -11.04 -18.83 -15.42
C MET A 367 -12.55 -18.79 -15.20
N LYS A 368 -13.34 -18.76 -16.24
CA LYS A 368 -14.80 -18.79 -16.13
C LYS A 368 -15.29 -20.11 -15.55
N LYS A 369 -14.79 -21.21 -16.08
CA LYS A 369 -15.09 -22.55 -15.57
C LYS A 369 -14.58 -22.76 -14.16
N PHE A 370 -13.41 -22.19 -13.84
CA PHE A 370 -12.84 -22.23 -12.50
C PHE A 370 -13.73 -21.52 -11.48
N VAL A 371 -14.17 -20.29 -11.75
CA VAL A 371 -15.07 -19.51 -10.87
C VAL A 371 -16.46 -20.16 -10.79
N ALA A 372 -16.99 -20.69 -11.90
CA ALA A 372 -18.28 -21.40 -11.89
C ALA A 372 -18.26 -22.64 -10.98
N LYS A 373 -17.10 -23.34 -10.92
CA LYS A 373 -16.89 -24.48 -10.01
C LYS A 373 -16.76 -24.05 -8.55
N ASN A 374 -16.24 -22.86 -8.30
CA ASN A 374 -15.95 -22.31 -6.97
C ASN A 374 -16.66 -20.95 -6.75
N PRO A 375 -18.00 -20.90 -6.64
CA PRO A 375 -18.76 -19.64 -6.50
C PRO A 375 -18.39 -18.86 -5.22
N GLN A 376 -17.85 -19.54 -4.20
CA GLN A 376 -17.35 -18.93 -2.97
C GLN A 376 -16.25 -17.89 -3.21
N VAL A 377 -15.57 -17.96 -4.34
CA VAL A 377 -14.55 -16.94 -4.74
C VAL A 377 -15.14 -15.53 -4.74
N LEU A 378 -16.39 -15.37 -5.20
CA LEU A 378 -17.08 -14.08 -5.13
C LEU A 378 -17.84 -13.91 -3.81
N ASP A 379 -18.59 -14.93 -3.40
CA ASP A 379 -19.54 -14.86 -2.28
C ASP A 379 -18.83 -14.54 -0.96
N ALA A 380 -17.66 -15.11 -0.69
CA ALA A 380 -16.92 -14.89 0.55
C ALA A 380 -16.48 -13.43 0.74
N VAL A 381 -16.17 -12.73 -0.35
CA VAL A 381 -15.82 -11.31 -0.31
C VAL A 381 -17.09 -10.45 -0.18
N MET A 382 -18.13 -10.76 -0.94
CA MET A 382 -19.37 -9.97 -0.91
C MET A 382 -20.12 -10.07 0.43
N ASN A 383 -20.04 -11.24 1.09
CA ASN A 383 -20.68 -11.52 2.38
C ASN A 383 -19.80 -11.20 3.59
N ASP A 384 -18.63 -10.56 3.39
CA ASP A 384 -17.67 -10.21 4.46
C ASP A 384 -17.11 -11.42 5.25
N GLU A 385 -17.10 -12.61 4.68
CA GLU A 385 -16.31 -13.72 5.20
C GLU A 385 -14.82 -13.45 5.04
N ILE A 386 -14.45 -12.80 3.95
CA ILE A 386 -13.15 -12.13 3.74
C ILE A 386 -13.41 -10.63 3.72
N LYS A 387 -12.89 -9.90 4.70
CA LYS A 387 -13.13 -8.47 4.83
C LYS A 387 -12.05 -7.66 4.12
N PHE A 388 -12.46 -6.70 3.30
CA PHE A 388 -11.56 -5.77 2.62
C PHE A 388 -11.51 -4.42 3.35
N HIS A 389 -10.31 -3.92 3.57
CA HIS A 389 -10.03 -2.62 4.16
C HIS A 389 -9.24 -1.75 3.18
N PRO A 390 -9.85 -0.70 2.58
CA PRO A 390 -11.22 -0.23 2.81
C PRO A 390 -12.29 -1.07 2.10
N ALA A 391 -13.50 -1.10 2.64
CA ALA A 391 -14.59 -1.96 2.18
C ALA A 391 -15.06 -1.70 0.74
N ASN A 392 -14.87 -0.49 0.20
CA ASN A 392 -15.23 -0.16 -1.19
C ASN A 392 -14.45 -0.95 -2.24
N MET A 393 -13.31 -1.54 -1.90
CA MET A 393 -12.52 -2.42 -2.78
C MET A 393 -13.30 -3.67 -3.23
N LYS A 394 -14.34 -4.07 -2.50
CA LYS A 394 -15.24 -5.17 -2.90
C LYS A 394 -15.91 -4.92 -4.26
N ASN A 395 -16.26 -3.67 -4.56
CA ASN A 395 -16.91 -3.32 -5.82
C ASN A 395 -15.99 -3.56 -7.02
N THR A 396 -14.72 -3.17 -6.87
CA THR A 396 -13.67 -3.40 -7.88
C THR A 396 -13.41 -4.90 -8.07
N TYR A 397 -13.32 -5.65 -6.96
CA TYR A 397 -13.17 -7.10 -6.98
C TYR A 397 -14.33 -7.78 -7.71
N LYS A 398 -15.59 -7.43 -7.36
CA LYS A 398 -16.79 -7.98 -8.00
C LYS A 398 -16.81 -7.70 -9.50
N HIS A 399 -16.57 -6.44 -9.90
CA HIS A 399 -16.56 -6.06 -11.32
C HIS A 399 -15.55 -6.91 -12.11
N TRP A 400 -14.41 -7.21 -11.53
CA TRP A 400 -13.38 -7.99 -12.19
C TRP A 400 -13.74 -9.48 -12.29
N ILE A 401 -14.26 -10.09 -11.21
CA ILE A 401 -14.71 -11.49 -11.23
C ILE A 401 -15.86 -11.68 -12.23
N ASP A 402 -16.82 -10.75 -12.28
CA ASP A 402 -17.94 -10.79 -13.25
C ASP A 402 -17.47 -10.75 -14.72
N ASN A 403 -16.34 -10.11 -14.99
CA ASN A 403 -15.77 -9.93 -16.34
C ASN A 403 -14.46 -10.74 -16.54
N ILE A 404 -14.26 -11.79 -15.76
CA ILE A 404 -13.03 -12.55 -15.78
C ILE A 404 -12.74 -13.18 -17.14
N LYS A 405 -11.49 -13.08 -17.59
CA LYS A 405 -10.99 -13.67 -18.84
C LYS A 405 -10.06 -14.83 -18.53
N ASP A 406 -9.87 -15.70 -19.52
CA ASP A 406 -8.93 -16.80 -19.41
C ASP A 406 -7.50 -16.27 -19.20
N TRP A 407 -6.77 -16.96 -18.35
CA TRP A 407 -5.43 -16.57 -17.95
C TRP A 407 -4.37 -17.33 -18.76
N CYS A 408 -3.59 -16.62 -19.58
CA CYS A 408 -2.43 -17.15 -20.28
C CYS A 408 -1.30 -17.40 -19.27
N ILE A 409 -0.96 -18.66 -19.04
CA ILE A 409 0.00 -19.06 -18.00
C ILE A 409 1.38 -19.45 -18.54
N SER A 410 1.60 -19.53 -19.84
CA SER A 410 2.90 -19.84 -20.41
C SER A 410 3.74 -18.59 -20.71
N ARG A 411 5.04 -18.68 -20.43
CA ARG A 411 6.02 -17.64 -20.69
C ARG A 411 7.24 -18.27 -21.39
N GLN A 412 7.70 -17.65 -22.49
CA GLN A 412 8.84 -18.08 -23.30
C GLN A 412 10.15 -17.63 -22.65
N LEU A 413 10.38 -18.07 -21.41
CA LEU A 413 11.51 -17.71 -20.56
C LEU A 413 12.28 -18.97 -20.12
N TRP A 414 13.47 -18.76 -19.59
CA TRP A 414 14.26 -19.84 -18.99
C TRP A 414 14.18 -19.82 -17.44
N TRP A 415 13.97 -18.65 -16.85
CA TRP A 415 13.87 -18.48 -15.41
C TRP A 415 12.42 -18.62 -14.93
N GLY A 416 12.09 -19.71 -14.26
CA GLY A 416 10.78 -20.06 -13.75
C GLY A 416 10.57 -21.57 -13.69
N GLN A 417 9.41 -22.01 -13.18
CA GLN A 417 9.01 -23.42 -13.16
C GLN A 417 8.62 -23.86 -14.58
N ARG A 418 9.32 -24.85 -15.08
CA ARG A 418 9.13 -25.36 -16.44
C ARG A 418 7.80 -26.12 -16.53
N ILE A 419 7.04 -25.88 -17.61
CA ILE A 419 5.75 -26.51 -17.84
C ILE A 419 5.93 -28.04 -17.94
N PRO A 420 5.11 -28.84 -17.20
CA PRO A 420 5.25 -30.30 -17.13
C PRO A 420 4.57 -31.02 -18.31
N ALA A 421 4.72 -30.49 -19.52
CA ALA A 421 4.22 -31.08 -20.75
C ALA A 421 5.41 -31.67 -21.56
N TRP A 422 5.21 -32.86 -22.15
CA TRP A 422 6.24 -33.61 -22.82
C TRP A 422 5.77 -34.00 -24.20
N TYR A 423 6.57 -33.70 -25.23
CA TYR A 423 6.20 -33.76 -26.64
C TYR A 423 6.99 -34.84 -27.40
N ASP A 424 6.33 -35.46 -28.37
CA ASP A 424 6.98 -36.16 -29.43
C ASP A 424 7.43 -35.23 -30.58
N GLU A 425 8.09 -35.78 -31.60
CA GLU A 425 8.51 -35.02 -32.78
C GLU A 425 7.34 -34.50 -33.65
N ALA A 426 6.16 -35.11 -33.52
CA ALA A 426 4.96 -34.71 -34.25
C ALA A 426 4.15 -33.65 -33.51
N GLY A 427 4.54 -33.28 -32.30
CA GLY A 427 3.85 -32.28 -31.46
C GLY A 427 2.73 -32.83 -30.62
N ASN A 428 2.52 -34.15 -30.57
CA ASN A 428 1.60 -34.77 -29.60
C ASN A 428 2.23 -34.69 -28.21
N PHE A 429 1.43 -34.56 -27.18
CA PHE A 429 1.99 -34.37 -25.83
C PHE A 429 1.19 -35.12 -24.74
N VAL A 430 1.86 -35.26 -23.61
CA VAL A 430 1.28 -35.70 -22.34
C VAL A 430 1.74 -34.76 -21.22
N VAL A 431 0.95 -34.66 -20.15
CA VAL A 431 1.29 -33.87 -18.95
C VAL A 431 1.69 -34.83 -17.84
N ALA A 432 2.91 -34.69 -17.34
CA ALA A 432 3.49 -35.57 -16.31
C ALA A 432 4.58 -34.86 -15.51
N LYS A 433 4.80 -35.30 -14.27
CA LYS A 433 5.78 -34.69 -13.35
C LYS A 433 7.23 -34.97 -13.79
N THR A 434 7.51 -36.21 -14.23
CA THR A 434 8.86 -36.64 -14.65
C THR A 434 8.86 -37.18 -16.08
N HIS A 435 10.05 -37.30 -16.64
CA HIS A 435 10.23 -37.85 -17.97
C HIS A 435 9.79 -39.32 -18.04
N GLU A 436 10.07 -40.10 -17.01
CA GLU A 436 9.70 -41.53 -16.92
C GLU A 436 8.15 -41.66 -16.87
N GLU A 437 7.46 -40.87 -16.08
CA GLU A 437 6.01 -40.83 -16.05
C GLU A 437 5.41 -40.41 -17.40
N ALA A 438 6.05 -39.45 -18.06
CA ALA A 438 5.62 -38.98 -19.37
C ALA A 438 5.70 -40.08 -20.42
N ILE A 439 6.82 -40.80 -20.48
CA ILE A 439 6.98 -41.95 -21.39
C ILE A 439 5.93 -43.02 -21.12
N ALA A 440 5.70 -43.34 -19.83
CA ALA A 440 4.70 -44.32 -19.44
C ALA A 440 3.28 -43.91 -19.87
N LYS A 441 2.88 -42.68 -19.59
CA LYS A 441 1.58 -42.11 -19.98
C LYS A 441 1.43 -42.04 -21.51
N TYR A 442 2.49 -41.61 -22.21
CA TYR A 442 2.48 -41.48 -23.66
C TYR A 442 2.25 -42.82 -24.34
N ASN A 443 2.98 -43.85 -23.92
CA ASN A 443 2.84 -45.20 -24.49
C ASN A 443 1.48 -45.86 -24.18
N ILE A 444 0.82 -45.47 -23.11
CA ILE A 444 -0.58 -45.87 -22.82
C ILE A 444 -1.55 -45.14 -23.76
N GLN A 445 -1.36 -43.83 -23.94
CA GLN A 445 -2.25 -42.98 -24.76
C GLN A 445 -2.08 -43.28 -26.27
N TYR A 446 -0.86 -43.62 -26.68
CA TYR A 446 -0.48 -43.94 -28.07
C TYR A 446 0.19 -45.32 -28.17
N PRO A 447 -0.53 -46.41 -28.03
CA PRO A 447 0.04 -47.76 -27.86
C PRO A 447 0.90 -48.25 -29.00
N THR A 448 0.77 -47.65 -30.19
CA THR A 448 1.55 -48.02 -31.38
C THR A 448 2.89 -47.29 -31.51
N SER A 449 3.17 -46.30 -30.70
CA SER A 449 4.34 -45.42 -30.83
C SER A 449 5.60 -45.97 -30.21
N ASN A 450 5.52 -46.73 -29.10
CA ASN A 450 6.65 -47.30 -28.34
C ASN A 450 7.81 -46.30 -28.14
N ILE A 451 7.49 -45.08 -27.76
CA ILE A 451 8.46 -43.98 -27.67
C ILE A 451 9.40 -44.17 -26.49
N GLN A 452 10.68 -43.80 -26.63
CA GLN A 452 11.71 -43.93 -25.59
C GLN A 452 12.18 -42.58 -25.06
N SER A 453 11.85 -41.48 -25.74
CA SER A 453 12.24 -40.13 -25.35
C SER A 453 11.18 -39.12 -25.77
N LEU A 454 10.89 -38.20 -24.91
CA LEU A 454 10.00 -37.02 -25.11
C LEU A 454 10.76 -35.75 -24.74
N LYS A 455 10.48 -34.66 -25.43
CA LYS A 455 11.06 -33.37 -25.13
C LYS A 455 10.10 -32.60 -24.21
N GLN A 456 10.60 -32.11 -23.04
CA GLN A 456 9.81 -31.25 -22.18
C GLN A 456 9.57 -29.88 -22.83
N ASP A 457 8.44 -29.27 -22.56
CA ASP A 457 8.10 -27.91 -22.98
C ASP A 457 9.22 -26.92 -22.59
N ASP A 458 9.57 -26.01 -23.49
CA ASP A 458 10.63 -25.03 -23.25
C ASP A 458 10.15 -23.82 -22.45
N ASP A 459 8.83 -23.62 -22.34
CA ASP A 459 8.22 -22.53 -21.61
C ASP A 459 8.16 -22.79 -20.11
N VAL A 460 8.06 -21.70 -19.35
CA VAL A 460 7.81 -21.73 -17.90
C VAL A 460 6.41 -21.19 -17.60
N VAL A 461 5.88 -21.50 -16.42
CA VAL A 461 4.61 -20.92 -15.97
C VAL A 461 4.80 -19.46 -15.56
N ASP A 462 3.72 -18.68 -15.67
CA ASP A 462 3.65 -17.30 -15.17
C ASP A 462 4.01 -17.23 -13.69
N THR A 463 4.75 -16.21 -13.29
CA THR A 463 5.11 -15.93 -11.89
C THR A 463 3.92 -16.02 -10.93
N TRP A 464 2.76 -15.48 -11.34
CA TRP A 464 1.56 -15.52 -10.51
C TRP A 464 1.00 -16.92 -10.29
N PHE A 465 1.37 -17.90 -11.14
CA PHE A 465 0.98 -19.30 -10.96
C PHE A 465 1.77 -20.00 -9.81
N SER A 466 2.85 -19.43 -9.34
CA SER A 466 3.51 -19.84 -8.10
C SER A 466 2.98 -19.06 -6.89
N SER A 467 2.84 -17.74 -7.03
CA SER A 467 2.48 -16.86 -5.91
C SER A 467 1.04 -17.01 -5.42
N TRP A 468 0.09 -17.47 -6.26
CA TRP A 468 -1.27 -17.73 -5.80
C TRP A 468 -1.39 -18.90 -4.81
N LEU A 469 -0.39 -19.78 -4.77
CA LEU A 469 -0.31 -20.89 -3.84
C LEU A 469 0.28 -20.49 -2.49
N TRP A 470 0.78 -19.25 -2.36
CA TRP A 470 1.61 -18.78 -1.25
C TRP A 470 1.05 -19.08 0.14
N PRO A 471 -0.21 -18.81 0.50
CA PRO A 471 -0.74 -19.10 1.83
C PRO A 471 -0.77 -20.59 2.21
N ILE A 472 -0.69 -21.47 1.22
CA ILE A 472 -0.71 -22.93 1.40
C ILE A 472 0.71 -23.49 1.33
N SER A 473 1.46 -23.09 0.30
CA SER A 473 2.77 -23.66 0.00
C SER A 473 3.85 -23.25 1.00
N VAL A 474 3.74 -22.07 1.65
CA VAL A 474 4.67 -21.68 2.73
C VAL A 474 4.66 -22.63 3.91
N PHE A 475 3.61 -23.43 4.08
CA PHE A 475 3.44 -24.47 5.09
C PHE A 475 3.62 -25.88 4.53
N ASP A 476 4.23 -26.02 3.36
CA ASP A 476 4.39 -27.30 2.66
C ASP A 476 3.06 -28.09 2.47
N GLY A 477 1.94 -27.36 2.31
CA GLY A 477 0.61 -27.97 2.27
C GLY A 477 0.41 -28.94 1.11
N PHE A 478 1.05 -28.70 -0.04
CA PHE A 478 0.92 -29.54 -1.24
C PHE A 478 1.75 -30.85 -1.19
N GLU A 479 2.58 -31.06 -0.17
CA GLU A 479 3.32 -32.34 -0.03
C GLU A 479 2.36 -33.54 0.12
N LYS A 480 1.18 -33.33 0.67
CA LYS A 480 0.18 -34.38 0.79
C LYS A 480 -1.17 -33.90 0.30
N MET A 481 -1.58 -34.43 -0.85
CA MET A 481 -2.89 -34.18 -1.41
C MET A 481 -3.76 -35.44 -1.34
N GLU A 482 -5.01 -35.28 -0.95
CA GLU A 482 -6.00 -36.36 -0.87
C GLU A 482 -7.28 -35.94 -1.62
N ASN A 483 -7.70 -36.73 -2.59
CA ASN A 483 -8.90 -36.47 -3.42
C ASN A 483 -8.89 -35.08 -4.08
N GLY A 484 -7.70 -34.60 -4.53
CA GLY A 484 -7.53 -33.31 -5.17
C GLY A 484 -7.56 -32.10 -4.23
N ARG A 485 -7.41 -32.33 -2.92
CA ARG A 485 -7.30 -31.28 -1.89
C ARG A 485 -6.10 -31.51 -0.99
N VAL A 486 -5.61 -30.45 -0.39
CA VAL A 486 -4.52 -30.49 0.61
C VAL A 486 -5.01 -31.22 1.86
N SER A 487 -4.20 -32.17 2.34
CA SER A 487 -4.50 -32.91 3.57
C SER A 487 -4.34 -32.00 4.80
N LYS A 488 -5.32 -32.07 5.71
CA LYS A 488 -5.28 -31.37 7.01
C LYS A 488 -4.43 -32.09 8.08
N ASP A 489 -3.72 -33.15 7.72
CA ASP A 489 -2.80 -33.83 8.63
C ASP A 489 -1.51 -33.04 8.86
N ASN A 490 -1.19 -32.07 8.00
CA ASN A 490 -0.05 -31.17 8.19
C ASN A 490 -0.33 -30.23 9.38
N ALA A 491 0.54 -30.27 10.40
CA ALA A 491 0.36 -29.52 11.65
C ALA A 491 0.39 -28.00 11.44
N ASP A 492 1.26 -27.50 10.53
CA ASP A 492 1.33 -26.07 10.23
C ASP A 492 0.08 -25.61 9.49
N ILE A 493 -0.40 -26.35 8.48
CA ILE A 493 -1.67 -26.05 7.79
C ILE A 493 -2.83 -26.04 8.79
N LYS A 494 -2.92 -27.05 9.64
CA LYS A 494 -4.00 -27.14 10.64
C LYS A 494 -4.01 -25.97 11.61
N TYR A 495 -2.85 -25.42 11.92
CA TYR A 495 -2.69 -24.37 12.94
C TYR A 495 -2.71 -22.95 12.35
N TYR A 496 -2.01 -22.70 11.24
CA TYR A 496 -1.79 -21.36 10.70
C TYR A 496 -2.72 -20.98 9.54
N TYR A 497 -3.42 -21.94 8.93
CA TYR A 497 -4.35 -21.69 7.83
C TYR A 497 -5.81 -21.77 8.30
N PRO A 498 -6.70 -20.84 7.91
CA PRO A 498 -6.44 -19.65 7.11
C PRO A 498 -5.58 -18.62 7.85
N THR A 499 -4.80 -17.84 7.11
CA THR A 499 -4.03 -16.73 7.69
C THR A 499 -4.96 -15.62 8.17
N ASN A 500 -4.49 -14.73 9.04
CA ASN A 500 -5.36 -13.70 9.62
C ASN A 500 -5.49 -12.51 8.69
N ASP A 501 -4.38 -11.86 8.39
CA ASP A 501 -4.36 -10.62 7.62
C ASP A 501 -3.43 -10.74 6.42
N LEU A 502 -3.89 -10.26 5.29
CA LEU A 502 -3.09 -10.03 4.10
C LEU A 502 -2.94 -8.53 3.89
N VAL A 503 -1.71 -8.02 3.81
CA VAL A 503 -1.44 -6.60 3.55
C VAL A 503 -0.81 -6.47 2.17
N THR A 504 -1.45 -5.75 1.26
CA THR A 504 -0.98 -5.64 -0.12
C THR A 504 -1.40 -4.32 -0.77
N ALA A 505 -0.82 -4.01 -1.95
CA ALA A 505 -1.25 -2.88 -2.75
C ALA A 505 -2.47 -3.24 -3.61
N PRO A 506 -3.40 -2.29 -3.87
CA PRO A 506 -4.58 -2.54 -4.68
C PRO A 506 -4.25 -2.94 -6.13
N GLU A 507 -3.09 -2.56 -6.63
CA GLU A 507 -2.62 -2.87 -7.99
C GLU A 507 -2.49 -4.38 -8.26
N ILE A 508 -2.23 -5.19 -7.22
CA ILE A 508 -2.10 -6.64 -7.35
C ILE A 508 -3.32 -7.41 -6.80
N MET A 509 -4.46 -6.73 -6.68
CA MET A 509 -5.71 -7.38 -6.26
C MET A 509 -6.05 -8.57 -7.15
N PHE A 510 -5.98 -8.40 -8.48
CA PHE A 510 -6.35 -9.44 -9.44
C PHE A 510 -5.24 -10.45 -9.66
N PHE A 511 -4.00 -9.96 -9.70
CA PHE A 511 -2.83 -10.81 -9.91
C PHE A 511 -2.62 -11.78 -8.75
N TRP A 512 -2.90 -11.34 -7.52
CA TRP A 512 -2.53 -12.09 -6.33
C TRP A 512 -3.71 -12.39 -5.39
N VAL A 513 -4.42 -11.37 -4.90
CA VAL A 513 -5.49 -11.56 -3.89
C VAL A 513 -6.60 -12.46 -4.42
N ALA A 514 -7.15 -12.14 -5.59
CA ALA A 514 -8.22 -12.92 -6.21
C ALA A 514 -7.77 -14.36 -6.50
N ARG A 515 -6.55 -14.52 -7.03
CA ARG A 515 -5.99 -15.85 -7.35
C ARG A 515 -5.69 -16.67 -6.11
N MET A 516 -5.22 -16.09 -5.00
CA MET A 516 -5.08 -16.79 -3.73
C MET A 516 -6.44 -17.24 -3.17
N ILE A 517 -7.48 -16.42 -3.30
CA ILE A 517 -8.85 -16.81 -2.90
C ILE A 517 -9.32 -18.02 -3.74
N MET A 518 -9.07 -17.99 -5.05
CA MET A 518 -9.34 -19.11 -5.95
C MET A 518 -8.59 -20.38 -5.51
N ALA A 519 -7.29 -20.28 -5.25
CA ALA A 519 -6.46 -21.38 -4.80
C ALA A 519 -6.95 -21.96 -3.46
N GLY A 520 -7.33 -21.11 -2.51
CA GLY A 520 -7.85 -21.51 -1.22
C GLY A 520 -9.11 -22.37 -1.35
N TYR A 521 -10.09 -21.92 -2.14
CA TYR A 521 -11.33 -22.70 -2.33
C TYR A 521 -11.12 -23.97 -3.15
N GLU A 522 -10.21 -23.94 -4.15
CA GLU A 522 -9.93 -25.13 -4.96
C GLU A 522 -9.25 -26.25 -4.15
N TRP A 523 -8.19 -25.93 -3.41
CA TRP A 523 -7.37 -26.96 -2.78
C TRP A 523 -7.59 -27.13 -1.27
N MET A 524 -8.00 -26.07 -0.55
CA MET A 524 -8.31 -26.14 0.89
C MET A 524 -9.82 -26.28 1.15
N GLY A 525 -10.67 -25.84 0.21
CA GLY A 525 -12.14 -25.76 0.39
C GLY A 525 -12.57 -24.66 1.34
N GLU A 526 -11.70 -23.73 1.65
CA GLU A 526 -11.94 -22.60 2.55
C GLU A 526 -11.10 -21.37 2.17
N LYS A 527 -11.45 -20.22 2.73
CA LYS A 527 -10.75 -18.94 2.47
C LYS A 527 -9.28 -19.00 2.88
N PRO A 528 -8.37 -18.30 2.16
CA PRO A 528 -6.95 -18.30 2.50
C PRO A 528 -6.57 -17.31 3.61
N PHE A 529 -7.40 -16.29 3.87
CA PHE A 529 -7.19 -15.25 4.89
C PHE A 529 -8.52 -14.64 5.33
N ASN A 530 -8.53 -14.01 6.51
CA ASN A 530 -9.74 -13.39 7.05
C ASN A 530 -9.91 -11.94 6.58
N ASN A 531 -8.82 -11.18 6.49
CA ASN A 531 -8.85 -9.76 6.14
C ASN A 531 -7.83 -9.45 5.05
N VAL A 532 -8.13 -8.47 4.21
CA VAL A 532 -7.19 -7.87 3.25
C VAL A 532 -7.10 -6.38 3.50
N TYR A 533 -5.93 -5.93 3.92
CA TYR A 533 -5.61 -4.50 4.07
C TYR A 533 -4.93 -4.00 2.79
N TYR A 534 -5.57 -3.10 2.08
CA TYR A 534 -4.99 -2.45 0.92
C TYR A 534 -4.23 -1.18 1.33
N THR A 535 -2.93 -1.15 1.04
CA THR A 535 -2.09 0.03 1.28
C THR A 535 -2.34 1.09 0.22
N GLY A 536 -2.02 2.34 0.54
CA GLY A 536 -1.88 3.37 -0.49
C GLY A 536 -0.60 3.18 -1.31
N ILE A 537 -0.59 3.79 -2.50
CA ILE A 537 0.59 3.88 -3.35
C ILE A 537 1.43 5.08 -2.92
N VAL A 538 2.73 4.87 -2.72
CA VAL A 538 3.65 5.95 -2.40
C VAL A 538 4.04 6.70 -3.67
N ARG A 539 3.76 8.01 -3.69
CA ARG A 539 3.99 8.91 -4.82
C ARG A 539 4.95 10.03 -4.46
N ASP A 540 5.66 10.54 -5.44
CA ASP A 540 6.48 11.74 -5.28
C ASP A 540 5.64 13.04 -5.22
N LYS A 541 6.30 14.18 -5.01
CA LYS A 541 5.64 15.51 -4.94
C LYS A 541 4.91 15.89 -6.24
N GLN A 542 5.26 15.28 -7.38
CA GLN A 542 4.57 15.42 -8.66
C GLN A 542 3.45 14.40 -8.86
N ARG A 543 3.07 13.65 -7.81
CA ARG A 543 2.06 12.59 -7.81
C ARG A 543 2.38 11.37 -8.69
N ARG A 544 3.63 11.21 -9.15
CA ARG A 544 4.06 10.02 -9.89
C ARG A 544 4.36 8.90 -8.90
N LYS A 545 4.00 7.67 -9.25
CA LYS A 545 4.35 6.48 -8.47
C LYS A 545 5.87 6.44 -8.25
N MET A 546 6.30 6.27 -7.01
CA MET A 546 7.70 6.10 -6.70
C MET A 546 8.22 4.76 -7.23
N SER A 547 9.28 4.83 -8.04
CA SER A 547 9.95 3.65 -8.56
C SER A 547 11.44 3.93 -8.75
N LYS A 548 12.24 2.86 -8.76
CA LYS A 548 13.68 2.97 -9.01
C LYS A 548 14.00 3.34 -10.45
N SER A 549 13.21 2.85 -11.40
CA SER A 549 13.37 3.15 -12.81
C SER A 549 13.22 4.64 -13.12
N LEU A 550 12.40 5.36 -12.34
CA LEU A 550 12.22 6.81 -12.45
C LEU A 550 13.23 7.61 -11.61
N GLY A 551 14.00 6.95 -10.73
CA GLY A 551 14.97 7.63 -9.84
C GLY A 551 14.32 8.61 -8.85
N ASN A 552 13.01 8.48 -8.58
CA ASN A 552 12.23 9.38 -7.72
C ASN A 552 11.92 8.81 -6.33
N SER A 553 12.51 7.67 -5.97
CA SER A 553 12.40 7.05 -4.64
C SER A 553 13.74 7.15 -3.93
N PRO A 554 13.82 7.73 -2.72
CA PRO A 554 15.04 7.69 -1.92
C PRO A 554 15.37 6.23 -1.55
N ASP A 555 16.66 5.97 -1.26
CA ASP A 555 17.05 4.66 -0.73
C ASP A 555 16.54 4.54 0.72
N PRO A 556 15.75 3.50 1.04
CA PRO A 556 15.27 3.29 2.41
C PRO A 556 16.39 3.14 3.44
N LEU A 557 17.52 2.54 3.09
CA LEU A 557 18.65 2.38 4.02
C LEU A 557 19.31 3.72 4.36
N ASP A 558 19.39 4.64 3.41
CA ASP A 558 19.90 5.99 3.64
C ASP A 558 18.98 6.76 4.60
N LEU A 559 17.66 6.64 4.43
CA LEU A 559 16.69 7.24 5.34
C LEU A 559 16.76 6.63 6.74
N ILE A 560 16.90 5.30 6.85
CA ILE A 560 17.09 4.62 8.15
C ILE A 560 18.41 5.09 8.81
N ALA A 561 19.48 5.20 8.03
CA ALA A 561 20.76 5.67 8.57
C ALA A 561 20.68 7.12 9.08
N GLN A 562 19.88 7.99 8.47
CA GLN A 562 19.75 9.40 8.83
C GLN A 562 18.75 9.64 9.96
N TYR A 563 17.58 8.96 9.92
CA TYR A 563 16.44 9.25 10.80
C TYR A 563 16.12 8.12 11.79
N GLY A 564 16.75 6.95 11.64
CA GLY A 564 16.42 5.74 12.38
C GLY A 564 15.22 4.98 11.78
N ALA A 565 15.18 3.67 12.02
CA ALA A 565 14.07 2.82 11.56
C ALA A 565 12.73 3.25 12.15
N ASP A 566 12.68 3.57 13.45
CA ASP A 566 11.47 4.09 14.12
C ASP A 566 10.96 5.38 13.47
N GLY A 567 11.88 6.27 13.05
CA GLY A 567 11.56 7.51 12.33
C GLY A 567 10.91 7.23 10.98
N VAL A 568 11.48 6.30 10.21
CA VAL A 568 10.94 5.89 8.90
C VAL A 568 9.57 5.22 9.06
N ARG A 569 9.41 4.28 9.99
CA ARG A 569 8.15 3.58 10.28
C ARG A 569 7.04 4.55 10.62
N MET A 570 7.30 5.45 11.57
CA MET A 570 6.33 6.45 12.00
C MET A 570 5.97 7.42 10.88
N GLY A 571 6.98 7.97 10.18
CA GLY A 571 6.77 8.94 9.11
C GLY A 571 5.91 8.38 7.97
N MET A 572 6.13 7.11 7.62
CA MET A 572 5.31 6.44 6.60
C MET A 572 3.87 6.23 7.03
N LEU A 573 3.62 5.90 8.30
CA LEU A 573 2.28 5.56 8.78
C LEU A 573 1.41 6.76 9.11
N LEU A 574 1.98 7.89 9.57
CA LEU A 574 1.20 9.06 10.01
C LEU A 574 0.25 9.60 8.95
N SER A 575 0.59 9.48 7.68
CA SER A 575 -0.18 10.00 6.54
C SER A 575 -0.75 8.90 5.64
N SER A 576 -0.90 7.67 6.14
CA SER A 576 -1.23 6.48 5.34
C SER A 576 -2.56 5.83 5.74
N PRO A 577 -3.72 6.48 5.51
CA PRO A 577 -4.99 5.79 5.66
C PRO A 577 -5.13 4.67 4.62
N ALA A 578 -5.82 3.57 4.98
CA ALA A 578 -6.01 2.42 4.09
C ALA A 578 -6.58 2.83 2.72
N GLY A 579 -5.98 2.34 1.65
CA GLY A 579 -6.44 2.53 0.26
C GLY A 579 -6.18 3.90 -0.37
N ASN A 580 -5.63 4.86 0.37
CA ASN A 580 -5.34 6.19 -0.16
C ASN A 580 -3.86 6.37 -0.52
N ASP A 581 -3.60 6.98 -1.66
CA ASP A 581 -2.24 7.30 -2.09
C ASP A 581 -1.56 8.28 -1.12
N ILE A 582 -0.25 8.09 -0.95
CA ILE A 582 0.59 8.89 -0.06
C ILE A 582 1.53 9.74 -0.91
N LEU A 583 1.50 11.03 -0.67
CA LEU A 583 2.56 11.91 -1.16
C LEU A 583 3.71 11.88 -0.15
N PHE A 584 4.80 11.19 -0.53
CA PHE A 584 5.97 11.09 0.33
C PHE A 584 6.66 12.45 0.47
N ASP A 585 6.91 12.84 1.71
CA ASP A 585 7.75 13.97 2.07
C ASP A 585 8.70 13.55 3.20
N GLU A 586 9.97 13.81 3.02
CA GLU A 586 11.02 13.46 3.99
C GLU A 586 10.81 14.16 5.35
N SER A 587 10.13 15.31 5.37
CA SER A 587 9.74 15.98 6.61
C SER A 587 8.87 15.13 7.54
N GLN A 588 8.11 14.18 6.99
CA GLN A 588 7.31 13.22 7.78
C GLN A 588 8.21 12.23 8.52
N VAL A 589 9.27 11.78 7.88
CA VAL A 589 10.28 10.90 8.50
C VAL A 589 11.06 11.66 9.57
N GLU A 590 11.40 12.93 9.30
CA GLU A 590 11.99 13.82 10.28
C GLU A 590 11.09 14.05 11.50
N GLN A 591 9.77 14.18 11.32
CA GLN A 591 8.79 14.26 12.39
C GLN A 591 8.85 13.00 13.28
N GLY A 592 8.99 11.81 12.69
CA GLY A 592 9.16 10.56 13.42
C GLY A 592 10.43 10.55 14.29
N ARG A 593 11.56 11.01 13.75
CA ARG A 593 12.81 11.18 14.52
C ARG A 593 12.63 12.19 15.66
N ASN A 594 11.99 13.31 15.39
CA ASN A 594 11.78 14.35 16.40
C ASN A 594 10.86 13.85 17.53
N PHE A 595 9.90 13.00 17.22
CA PHE A 595 9.06 12.34 18.22
C PHE A 595 9.88 11.39 19.10
N ALA A 596 10.73 10.56 18.51
CA ALA A 596 11.66 9.71 19.26
C ALA A 596 12.55 10.54 20.19
N ASN A 597 13.13 11.64 19.72
CA ASN A 597 13.93 12.55 20.54
C ASN A 597 13.12 13.18 21.70
N LYS A 598 11.85 13.53 21.45
CA LYS A 598 10.97 14.07 22.51
C LYS A 598 10.76 13.05 23.62
N ILE A 599 10.44 11.80 23.27
CA ILE A 599 10.26 10.71 24.23
C ILE A 599 11.55 10.45 25.00
N TRP A 600 12.68 10.40 24.31
CA TRP A 600 13.99 10.22 24.94
C TRP A 600 14.34 11.32 25.95
N ASN A 601 14.11 12.58 25.59
CA ASN A 601 14.33 13.72 26.49
C ASN A 601 13.39 13.71 27.69
N ALA A 602 12.15 13.31 27.51
CA ALA A 602 11.19 13.13 28.61
C ALA A 602 11.64 12.03 29.57
N PHE A 603 12.10 10.90 29.03
CA PHE A 603 12.65 9.79 29.83
C PHE A 603 13.89 10.22 30.61
N ARG A 604 14.84 10.91 29.97
CA ARG A 604 16.03 11.45 30.64
C ARG A 604 15.68 12.44 31.75
N LEU A 605 14.71 13.31 31.51
CA LEU A 605 14.25 14.26 32.53
C LEU A 605 13.81 13.53 33.80
N VAL A 606 12.93 12.52 33.64
CA VAL A 606 12.40 11.76 34.79
C VAL A 606 13.48 10.96 35.49
N LYS A 607 14.34 10.27 34.74
CA LYS A 607 15.47 9.48 35.34
C LYS A 607 16.52 10.35 36.02
N GLY A 608 16.55 11.64 35.75
CA GLY A 608 17.43 12.60 36.36
C GLY A 608 16.89 13.23 37.66
N PHE A 609 15.69 12.94 38.09
CA PHE A 609 15.13 13.46 39.33
C PHE A 609 15.81 12.79 40.56
N GLU A 610 16.11 13.61 41.56
CA GLU A 610 16.42 13.12 42.92
C GLU A 610 15.09 12.68 43.58
N VAL A 611 15.04 11.46 44.12
CA VAL A 611 13.81 10.89 44.71
C VAL A 611 13.93 10.86 46.20
N LYS A 612 12.88 11.29 46.91
CA LYS A 612 12.82 11.20 48.39
C LYS A 612 11.46 10.63 48.83
N PRO A 613 11.40 10.06 50.05
CA PRO A 613 10.16 9.52 50.63
C PRO A 613 9.05 10.59 50.70
N ASP A 614 7.82 10.18 50.48
CA ASP A 614 6.65 11.08 50.50
C ASP A 614 6.53 11.88 51.82
N ALA A 615 6.94 11.31 52.94
CA ALA A 615 6.92 11.95 54.27
C ALA A 615 7.77 13.24 54.37
N GLU A 616 8.67 13.47 53.41
CA GLU A 616 9.52 14.69 53.34
C GLU A 616 8.84 15.84 52.58
N PHE A 617 7.61 15.66 52.09
CA PHE A 617 6.93 16.65 51.25
C PHE A 617 5.69 17.23 51.94
N ASP A 618 5.39 18.47 51.58
CA ASP A 618 4.16 19.15 51.98
C ASP A 618 2.93 18.45 51.37
N ALA A 619 1.86 18.35 52.17
CA ALA A 619 0.61 17.73 51.76
C ALA A 619 0.02 18.35 50.44
N ALA A 620 0.17 19.67 50.26
CA ALA A 620 -0.30 20.36 49.05
C ALA A 620 0.45 19.92 47.77
N ILE A 621 1.75 19.62 47.88
CA ILE A 621 2.57 19.07 46.75
C ILE A 621 2.11 17.67 46.43
N LEU A 622 1.94 16.81 47.45
CA LEU A 622 1.47 15.45 47.24
C LEU A 622 0.06 15.41 46.61
N GLU A 623 -0.85 16.23 47.08
CA GLU A 623 -2.20 16.35 46.57
C GLU A 623 -2.20 16.82 45.10
N SER A 624 -1.40 17.83 44.76
CA SER A 624 -1.26 18.34 43.40
C SER A 624 -0.69 17.29 42.45
N ASN A 625 0.32 16.52 42.90
CA ASN A 625 0.92 15.45 42.13
C ASN A 625 -0.06 14.28 41.93
N ASN A 626 -0.86 13.93 42.92
CA ASN A 626 -1.91 12.91 42.81
C ASN A 626 -3.00 13.34 41.83
N ILE A 627 -3.49 14.60 41.92
CA ILE A 627 -4.45 15.16 40.94
C ILE A 627 -3.89 15.05 39.51
N SER A 628 -2.61 15.36 39.33
CA SER A 628 -1.95 15.29 38.03
C SER A 628 -1.85 13.85 37.51
N ALA A 629 -1.56 12.88 38.36
CA ALA A 629 -1.49 11.46 38.04
C ALA A 629 -2.89 10.89 37.71
N ASP A 630 -3.90 11.25 38.49
CA ASP A 630 -5.29 10.83 38.26
C ASP A 630 -5.84 11.41 36.95
N TRP A 631 -5.52 12.67 36.62
CA TRP A 631 -5.87 13.28 35.34
C TRP A 631 -5.24 12.51 34.17
N PHE A 632 -3.92 12.24 34.24
CA PHE A 632 -3.26 11.53 33.15
C PHE A 632 -3.74 10.08 33.04
N ARG A 633 -4.05 9.40 34.15
CA ARG A 633 -4.71 8.09 34.15
C ARG A 633 -6.03 8.12 33.40
N GLY A 634 -6.85 9.16 33.63
CA GLY A 634 -8.10 9.38 32.90
C GLY A 634 -7.85 9.52 31.38
N ARG A 635 -6.89 10.37 30.97
CA ARG A 635 -6.51 10.58 29.57
C ARG A 635 -6.03 9.29 28.91
N LEU A 636 -5.22 8.48 29.64
CA LEU A 636 -4.72 7.20 29.18
C LEU A 636 -5.87 6.18 28.96
N ASN A 637 -6.83 6.13 29.87
CA ASN A 637 -7.99 5.25 29.74
C ASN A 637 -8.88 5.62 28.54
N ASP A 638 -9.13 6.93 28.34
CA ASP A 638 -9.88 7.42 27.18
C ASP A 638 -9.17 7.08 25.87
N ALA A 639 -7.84 7.23 25.84
CA ALA A 639 -7.02 6.88 24.69
C ALA A 639 -7.10 5.37 24.38
N TYR A 640 -7.09 4.50 25.39
CA TYR A 640 -7.21 3.04 25.20
C TYR A 640 -8.50 2.66 24.48
N ALA A 641 -9.64 3.23 24.88
CA ALA A 641 -10.92 2.95 24.23
C ALA A 641 -10.89 3.34 22.74
N GLY A 642 -10.48 4.57 22.45
CA GLY A 642 -10.42 5.06 21.07
C GLY A 642 -9.38 4.37 20.21
N ILE A 643 -8.22 3.96 20.77
CA ILE A 643 -7.18 3.22 20.06
C ILE A 643 -7.68 1.82 19.71
N ASN A 644 -8.35 1.12 20.63
CA ASN A 644 -8.86 -0.23 20.39
C ASN A 644 -9.93 -0.25 19.28
N GLU A 645 -10.85 0.70 19.27
CA GLU A 645 -11.84 0.87 18.21
C GLU A 645 -11.16 1.05 16.84
N LYS A 646 -10.19 1.96 16.76
CA LYS A 646 -9.47 2.24 15.51
C LYS A 646 -8.65 1.05 15.01
N TYR A 647 -8.09 0.23 15.90
CA TYR A 647 -7.42 -1.01 15.50
C TYR A 647 -8.40 -2.02 14.92
N THR A 648 -9.61 -2.13 15.50
CA THR A 648 -10.66 -3.02 14.98
C THR A 648 -11.10 -2.60 13.58
N ASP A 649 -11.09 -1.30 13.30
CA ASP A 649 -11.42 -0.72 12.01
C ASP A 649 -10.23 -0.66 11.04
N TYR A 650 -9.05 -1.16 11.41
CA TYR A 650 -7.81 -1.05 10.61
C TYR A 650 -7.38 0.40 10.29
N LYS A 651 -7.71 1.38 11.15
CA LYS A 651 -7.33 2.80 11.00
C LYS A 651 -5.97 3.08 11.66
N LEU A 652 -4.92 2.40 11.20
CA LEU A 652 -3.60 2.39 11.85
C LEU A 652 -2.93 3.76 11.94
N SER A 653 -3.10 4.62 10.94
CA SER A 653 -2.61 6.02 11.00
C SER A 653 -3.29 6.83 12.09
N GLU A 654 -4.60 6.63 12.31
CA GLU A 654 -5.34 7.30 13.37
C GLU A 654 -4.98 6.74 14.76
N VAL A 655 -4.69 5.44 14.85
CA VAL A 655 -4.12 4.81 16.07
C VAL A 655 -2.83 5.52 16.45
N LEU A 656 -1.88 5.62 15.51
CA LEU A 656 -0.58 6.26 15.73
C LEU A 656 -0.74 7.75 16.09
N MET A 657 -1.64 8.46 15.42
CA MET A 657 -1.91 9.87 15.72
C MET A 657 -2.50 10.04 17.15
N SER A 658 -3.35 9.11 17.60
CA SER A 658 -3.87 9.12 18.97
C SER A 658 -2.76 8.91 20.00
N MET A 659 -1.83 7.99 19.74
CA MET A 659 -0.64 7.76 20.59
C MET A 659 0.30 8.98 20.58
N TYR A 660 0.49 9.58 19.39
CA TYR A 660 1.32 10.79 19.27
C TYR A 660 0.78 11.91 20.16
N LYS A 661 -0.52 12.21 20.10
CA LYS A 661 -1.16 13.23 20.93
C LYS A 661 -1.09 12.91 22.41
N LEU A 662 -1.39 11.66 22.79
CA LEU A 662 -1.31 11.21 24.17
C LEU A 662 0.11 11.42 24.76
N ILE A 663 1.14 11.05 23.98
CA ILE A 663 2.54 11.13 24.47
C ILE A 663 3.07 12.56 24.39
N TRP A 664 2.88 13.25 23.26
CA TRP A 664 3.46 14.57 23.04
C TRP A 664 2.74 15.66 23.84
N ASP A 665 1.40 15.69 23.73
CA ASP A 665 0.59 16.74 24.33
C ASP A 665 0.23 16.42 25.78
N ASP A 666 -0.46 15.31 26.04
CA ASP A 666 -0.96 15.02 27.38
C ASP A 666 0.16 14.63 28.35
N PHE A 667 1.06 13.72 27.96
CA PHE A 667 2.12 13.26 28.84
C PHE A 667 3.28 14.28 28.94
N CYS A 668 3.91 14.63 27.83
CA CYS A 668 5.12 15.45 27.84
C CYS A 668 4.86 16.93 28.08
N ALA A 669 3.79 17.51 27.49
CA ALA A 669 3.55 18.94 27.58
C ALA A 669 2.73 19.33 28.84
N TRP A 670 1.91 18.41 29.36
CA TRP A 670 1.11 18.68 30.54
C TRP A 670 1.56 17.88 31.75
N TYR A 671 1.40 16.55 31.72
CA TYR A 671 1.63 15.74 32.93
C TYR A 671 3.03 15.92 33.52
N LEU A 672 4.07 15.82 32.71
CA LEU A 672 5.44 15.96 33.17
C LEU A 672 5.72 17.38 33.74
N GLU A 673 5.16 18.42 33.12
CA GLU A 673 5.33 19.78 33.64
C GLU A 673 4.55 19.99 34.95
N MET A 674 3.38 19.35 35.12
CA MET A 674 2.63 19.41 36.36
C MET A 674 3.38 18.79 37.53
N ILE A 675 4.04 17.63 37.33
CA ILE A 675 4.76 16.92 38.40
C ILE A 675 6.21 17.39 38.57
N LYS A 676 6.79 18.03 37.57
CA LYS A 676 8.20 18.44 37.56
C LYS A 676 8.54 19.26 38.81
N PRO A 677 9.55 18.84 39.63
CA PRO A 677 9.97 19.62 40.78
C PRO A 677 10.66 20.92 40.33
N GLU A 678 10.73 21.89 41.24
CA GLU A 678 11.58 23.07 41.05
C GLU A 678 13.04 22.65 40.82
N TYR A 679 13.77 23.46 40.09
CA TYR A 679 15.15 23.15 39.75
C TYR A 679 16.01 22.88 40.99
N GLY A 680 16.64 21.70 41.03
CA GLY A 680 17.47 21.25 42.16
C GLY A 680 16.69 20.75 43.37
N LYS A 681 15.40 20.59 43.28
CA LYS A 681 14.56 19.98 44.30
C LYS A 681 14.21 18.54 43.94
N PRO A 682 14.03 17.66 44.94
CA PRO A 682 13.63 16.27 44.74
C PRO A 682 12.17 16.15 44.33
N ILE A 683 11.83 14.98 43.78
CA ILE A 683 10.44 14.51 43.57
C ILE A 683 10.09 13.47 44.64
N ASN A 684 8.85 13.39 45.05
CA ASN A 684 8.37 12.38 45.97
C ASN A 684 8.28 10.97 45.31
N GLU A 685 8.56 9.95 46.12
CA GLU A 685 8.72 8.58 45.62
C GLU A 685 7.47 8.01 44.93
N SER A 686 6.29 8.24 45.50
CA SER A 686 5.04 7.71 44.89
C SER A 686 4.77 8.31 43.50
N THR A 687 4.98 9.59 43.31
CA THR A 687 4.83 10.26 42.02
C THR A 687 5.88 9.78 41.00
N TYR A 688 7.11 9.61 41.41
CA TYR A 688 8.19 9.07 40.58
C TYR A 688 7.83 7.66 40.08
N ASN A 689 7.45 6.76 40.98
CA ASN A 689 7.09 5.38 40.64
C ASN A 689 5.86 5.33 39.74
N GLN A 690 4.83 6.16 39.99
CA GLN A 690 3.68 6.27 39.14
C GLN A 690 4.04 6.77 37.72
N THR A 691 5.00 7.70 37.61
CA THR A 691 5.49 8.22 36.33
C THR A 691 6.23 7.12 35.55
N LEU A 692 7.05 6.30 36.22
CA LEU A 692 7.69 5.14 35.57
C LEU A 692 6.67 4.10 35.11
N ALA A 693 5.59 3.88 35.86
CA ALA A 693 4.49 3.02 35.46
C ALA A 693 3.78 3.55 34.20
N PHE A 694 3.56 4.86 34.09
CA PHE A 694 3.04 5.47 32.87
C PHE A 694 4.00 5.31 31.70
N PHE A 695 5.30 5.46 31.89
CA PHE A 695 6.26 5.17 30.83
C PHE A 695 6.19 3.72 30.37
N ASP A 696 6.08 2.76 31.27
CA ASP A 696 5.92 1.34 30.93
C ASP A 696 4.70 1.11 30.02
N GLU A 697 3.54 1.66 30.42
CA GLU A 697 2.32 1.53 29.64
C GLU A 697 2.41 2.23 28.27
N LEU A 698 2.97 3.45 28.23
CA LEU A 698 3.12 4.20 26.96
C LEU A 698 4.12 3.51 26.03
N MET A 699 5.21 2.96 26.53
CA MET A 699 6.18 2.21 25.70
C MET A 699 5.55 0.94 25.13
N ARG A 700 4.81 0.17 25.95
CA ARG A 700 4.11 -1.02 25.45
C ARG A 700 3.04 -0.67 24.44
N LEU A 701 2.32 0.45 24.60
CA LEU A 701 1.34 0.94 23.65
C LEU A 701 1.97 1.29 22.30
N LEU A 702 3.12 1.98 22.34
CA LEU A 702 3.82 2.49 21.15
C LEU A 702 4.70 1.43 20.45
N HIS A 703 5.08 0.36 21.15
CA HIS A 703 6.06 -0.61 20.65
C HIS A 703 5.77 -1.19 19.26
N PRO A 704 4.53 -1.52 18.89
CA PRO A 704 4.24 -2.00 17.53
C PRO A 704 4.68 -1.03 16.42
N PHE A 705 4.67 0.26 16.69
CA PHE A 705 5.01 1.31 15.72
C PHE A 705 6.49 1.71 15.73
N MET A 706 7.07 1.84 16.94
CA MET A 706 8.44 2.30 17.16
C MET A 706 9.20 1.32 18.08
N PRO A 707 9.57 0.15 17.53
CA PRO A 707 10.04 -0.97 18.35
C PRO A 707 11.38 -0.72 19.06
N PHE A 708 12.28 0.05 18.46
CA PHE A 708 13.65 0.18 18.98
C PHE A 708 13.75 1.13 20.17
N ILE A 709 13.22 2.34 20.07
CA ILE A 709 13.25 3.30 21.17
C ILE A 709 12.44 2.79 22.37
N THR A 710 11.32 2.12 22.09
CA THR A 710 10.46 1.58 23.15
C THR A 710 11.12 0.43 23.88
N GLU A 711 11.87 -0.44 23.21
CA GLU A 711 12.68 -1.48 23.84
C GLU A 711 13.79 -0.86 24.72
N GLU A 712 14.54 0.10 24.19
CA GLU A 712 15.65 0.75 24.93
C GLU A 712 15.17 1.41 26.23
N ILE A 713 14.06 2.15 26.14
CA ILE A 713 13.46 2.80 27.32
C ILE A 713 12.91 1.74 28.29
N TRP A 714 12.15 0.77 27.80
CA TRP A 714 11.49 -0.26 28.61
C TRP A 714 12.48 -1.10 29.41
N GLN A 715 13.60 -1.46 28.81
CA GLN A 715 14.70 -2.17 29.49
C GLN A 715 15.34 -1.31 30.57
N SER A 716 15.29 0.01 30.47
CA SER A 716 15.87 0.97 31.42
C SER A 716 14.90 1.39 32.53
N LEU A 717 13.62 0.99 32.49
CA LEU A 717 12.63 1.34 33.52
C LEU A 717 12.83 0.61 34.84
N GLY A 718 13.41 -0.59 34.81
CA GLY A 718 13.68 -1.40 35.99
C GLY A 718 14.55 -2.62 35.64
N ALA A 719 14.94 -3.39 36.65
CA ALA A 719 15.70 -4.60 36.41
C ALA A 719 14.86 -5.61 35.59
N LYS A 720 15.42 -6.06 34.49
CA LYS A 720 14.82 -7.08 33.61
C LYS A 720 15.67 -8.37 33.71
N LYS A 721 15.01 -9.52 33.58
CA LYS A 721 15.69 -10.80 33.47
C LYS A 721 16.28 -10.95 32.07
N GLU A 722 17.31 -11.80 31.96
CA GLU A 722 17.83 -12.16 30.64
C GLU A 722 16.75 -12.81 29.79
N GLY A 723 16.62 -12.39 28.53
CA GLY A 723 15.56 -12.84 27.60
C GLY A 723 14.25 -12.05 27.70
N GLU A 724 14.03 -11.23 28.76
CA GLU A 724 12.84 -10.38 28.80
C GLU A 724 12.92 -9.26 27.76
N SER A 725 11.81 -9.05 27.03
CA SER A 725 11.69 -8.01 26.03
C SER A 725 10.26 -7.47 25.98
N ILE A 726 10.14 -6.19 25.63
CA ILE A 726 8.85 -5.55 25.37
C ILE A 726 8.11 -6.22 24.22
N CYS A 727 8.81 -6.88 23.28
CA CYS A 727 8.22 -7.63 22.15
C CYS A 727 7.19 -8.67 22.58
N VAL A 728 7.36 -9.24 23.78
CA VAL A 728 6.51 -10.29 24.37
C VAL A 728 5.82 -9.85 25.65
N ALA A 729 6.01 -8.61 26.06
CA ALA A 729 5.29 -8.03 27.20
C ALA A 729 3.81 -7.86 26.85
N ALA A 730 2.93 -8.00 27.86
CA ALA A 730 1.50 -7.87 27.64
C ALA A 730 1.14 -6.47 27.14
N TYR A 731 0.31 -6.40 26.08
CA TYR A 731 -0.23 -5.12 25.61
C TYR A 731 -1.05 -4.46 26.73
N PRO A 732 -1.00 -3.12 26.91
CA PRO A 732 -1.56 -2.45 28.09
C PRO A 732 -3.06 -2.68 28.31
N PHE A 733 -3.80 -2.99 27.26
CA PHE A 733 -5.22 -3.36 27.36
C PHE A 733 -5.47 -4.63 26.56
N GLY A 734 -6.09 -5.63 27.19
CA GLY A 734 -6.58 -6.83 26.51
C GLY A 734 -7.99 -6.61 25.95
N SER A 735 -8.43 -7.49 25.05
CA SER A 735 -9.79 -7.48 24.49
C SER A 735 -10.93 -7.55 25.54
N ASN A 736 -10.62 -7.94 26.76
CA ASN A 736 -11.58 -8.18 27.85
C ASN A 736 -11.33 -7.34 29.11
N GLN A 737 -10.39 -6.39 29.10
CA GLN A 737 -10.23 -5.53 30.29
C GLN A 737 -11.35 -4.49 30.34
N THR A 738 -12.16 -4.56 31.41
CA THR A 738 -13.07 -3.48 31.77
C THR A 738 -12.21 -2.26 32.13
N ILE A 739 -12.23 -1.24 31.29
CA ILE A 739 -11.57 0.03 31.56
C ILE A 739 -12.28 0.61 32.77
N ASN A 740 -11.65 0.59 33.95
CA ASN A 740 -12.17 1.26 35.12
C ASN A 740 -12.31 2.76 34.84
N LYS A 741 -13.54 3.24 34.72
CA LYS A 741 -13.83 4.68 34.57
C LYS A 741 -13.42 5.36 35.89
N VAL A 742 -12.18 5.77 35.98
CA VAL A 742 -11.75 6.74 37.00
C VAL A 742 -12.37 8.06 36.59
N THR A 743 -13.09 8.70 37.50
CA THR A 743 -13.60 10.07 37.31
C THR A 743 -12.37 10.97 37.27
N ALA A 744 -11.87 11.28 36.10
CA ALA A 744 -10.71 12.14 35.93
C ALA A 744 -11.02 13.57 36.40
N PRO A 745 -10.08 14.24 37.10
CA PRO A 745 -10.21 15.64 37.43
C PRO A 745 -10.43 16.49 36.19
N LYS A 746 -11.40 17.41 36.25
CA LYS A 746 -11.71 18.33 35.14
C LYS A 746 -10.76 19.52 35.16
N LEU A 747 -9.59 19.39 34.53
CA LEU A 747 -8.56 20.42 34.47
C LEU A 747 -8.75 21.43 33.32
N ASP A 748 -9.78 21.28 32.50
CA ASP A 748 -9.92 22.07 31.26
C ASP A 748 -9.92 23.59 31.51
N LEU A 749 -10.65 24.07 32.50
CA LEU A 749 -10.65 25.50 32.87
C LEU A 749 -9.29 25.98 33.41
N ALA A 750 -8.62 25.15 34.23
CA ALA A 750 -7.27 25.46 34.72
C ALA A 750 -6.25 25.56 33.58
N PHE A 751 -6.34 24.64 32.61
CA PHE A 751 -5.47 24.66 31.41
C PHE A 751 -5.75 25.86 30.52
N GLU A 752 -7.00 26.27 30.38
CA GLU A 752 -7.33 27.47 29.62
C GLU A 752 -6.78 28.73 30.29
N VAL A 753 -6.91 28.87 31.63
CA VAL A 753 -6.26 29.97 32.38
C VAL A 753 -4.75 29.99 32.13
N ILE A 754 -4.09 28.85 32.25
CA ILE A 754 -2.64 28.73 32.02
C ILE A 754 -2.28 29.13 30.59
N GLN A 755 -3.07 28.69 29.61
CA GLN A 755 -2.83 28.98 28.19
C GLN A 755 -3.03 30.49 27.89
N GLN A 756 -4.06 31.09 28.41
CA GLN A 756 -4.31 32.54 28.25
C GLN A 756 -3.21 33.39 28.89
N ILE A 757 -2.72 32.98 30.06
CA ILE A 757 -1.57 33.64 30.69
C ILE A 757 -0.28 33.48 29.86
N ARG A 758 -0.02 32.29 29.32
CA ARG A 758 1.14 32.07 28.42
C ARG A 758 1.03 32.91 27.14
N ASN A 759 -0.15 33.00 26.57
CA ASN A 759 -0.43 33.86 25.42
C ASN A 759 -0.21 35.34 25.76
N LEU A 760 -0.69 35.79 26.92
CA LEU A 760 -0.45 37.17 27.42
C LEU A 760 1.05 37.44 27.53
N ARG A 761 1.82 36.55 28.16
CA ARG A 761 3.28 36.70 28.31
C ARG A 761 3.96 36.83 26.96
N ASN A 762 3.64 35.95 26.00
CA ASN A 762 4.21 36.02 24.67
C ASN A 762 3.83 37.31 23.93
N SER A 763 2.60 37.73 23.99
CA SER A 763 2.09 38.92 23.29
C SER A 763 2.64 40.25 23.86
N LYS A 764 2.96 40.27 25.15
CA LYS A 764 3.48 41.46 25.84
C LYS A 764 4.99 41.38 26.10
N GLY A 765 5.68 40.34 25.69
CA GLY A 765 7.11 40.15 25.90
C GLY A 765 7.51 39.96 27.35
N ILE A 766 6.62 39.46 28.20
CA ILE A 766 6.83 39.24 29.62
C ILE A 766 7.67 37.99 29.82
N SER A 767 8.77 38.13 30.59
CA SER A 767 9.65 36.97 30.88
C SER A 767 8.85 35.86 31.58
N PRO A 768 9.06 34.57 31.19
CA PRO A 768 8.50 33.46 31.95
C PRO A 768 8.87 33.42 33.43
N LYS A 769 9.97 34.08 33.83
CA LYS A 769 10.44 34.16 35.24
C LYS A 769 9.79 35.27 36.04
N GLU A 770 9.16 36.22 35.40
CA GLU A 770 8.45 37.33 36.08
C GLU A 770 7.15 36.83 36.67
N THR A 771 6.87 37.11 37.91
CA THR A 771 5.62 36.77 38.59
C THR A 771 4.68 37.98 38.63
N PHE A 772 3.39 37.74 38.47
CA PHE A 772 2.34 38.68 38.69
C PHE A 772 1.11 38.01 39.29
N ASP A 773 0.20 38.76 39.86
CA ASP A 773 -1.00 38.25 40.51
C ASP A 773 -2.17 38.23 39.51
N ILE A 774 -3.14 37.37 39.77
CA ILE A 774 -4.40 37.31 39.00
C ILE A 774 -5.59 37.29 39.95
N ALA A 775 -6.74 37.79 39.46
CA ALA A 775 -8.03 37.59 40.08
C ALA A 775 -8.95 36.82 39.10
N ILE A 776 -9.70 35.86 39.60
CA ILE A 776 -10.65 35.06 38.81
C ILE A 776 -12.06 35.45 39.27
N LYS A 777 -12.87 35.94 38.34
CA LYS A 777 -14.30 36.16 38.52
C LYS A 777 -15.04 35.04 37.82
N SER A 778 -15.65 34.14 38.57
CA SER A 778 -16.38 32.99 38.10
C SER A 778 -17.56 32.67 39.01
N THR A 779 -18.63 32.18 38.43
CA THR A 779 -19.77 31.60 39.18
C THR A 779 -19.48 30.18 39.63
N GLN A 780 -18.34 29.61 39.20
CA GLN A 780 -17.93 28.22 39.45
C GLN A 780 -16.54 28.16 40.17
N GLU A 781 -16.32 29.02 41.16
CA GLU A 781 -15.04 29.07 41.88
C GLU A 781 -14.54 27.70 42.36
N GLU A 782 -15.44 26.82 42.82
CA GLU A 782 -15.13 25.47 43.28
C GLU A 782 -14.47 24.60 42.20
N MET A 783 -14.64 24.95 40.94
CA MET A 783 -13.97 24.24 39.82
C MET A 783 -12.49 24.64 39.68
N TYR A 784 -12.07 25.76 40.21
CA TYR A 784 -10.68 26.23 40.16
C TYR A 784 -9.89 25.94 41.44
N LYS A 785 -10.54 25.94 42.60
CA LYS A 785 -9.88 25.82 43.93
C LYS A 785 -8.93 24.63 44.05
N PRO A 786 -9.29 23.43 43.61
CA PRO A 786 -8.39 22.29 43.68
C PRO A 786 -7.13 22.45 42.81
N TYR A 787 -7.15 23.33 41.81
CA TYR A 787 -6.09 23.48 40.80
C TYR A 787 -5.28 24.78 40.97
N VAL A 788 -5.54 25.56 41.99
CA VAL A 788 -4.85 26.84 42.31
C VAL A 788 -3.32 26.63 42.34
N PHE A 789 -2.87 25.54 42.97
CA PHE A 789 -1.43 25.22 43.04
C PHE A 789 -0.84 24.95 41.63
N LEU A 790 -1.53 24.21 40.79
CA LEU A 790 -1.11 23.91 39.42
C LEU A 790 -1.09 25.17 38.53
N ILE A 791 -2.11 26.03 38.63
CA ILE A 791 -2.17 27.30 37.88
C ILE A 791 -0.97 28.18 38.28
N LYS A 792 -0.74 28.37 39.61
CA LYS A 792 0.41 29.12 40.10
C LYS A 792 1.72 28.59 39.55
N LYS A 793 1.96 27.30 39.65
CA LYS A 793 3.16 26.62 39.19
C LYS A 793 3.40 26.74 37.68
N LEU A 794 2.40 26.39 36.86
CA LEU A 794 2.57 26.28 35.40
C LEU A 794 2.48 27.61 34.66
N ALA A 795 1.81 28.61 35.26
CA ALA A 795 1.71 29.95 34.69
C ALA A 795 2.66 30.95 35.38
N ASN A 796 3.40 30.52 36.41
CA ASN A 796 4.27 31.36 37.24
C ASN A 796 3.55 32.56 37.83
N ILE A 797 2.43 32.31 38.55
CA ILE A 797 1.58 33.30 39.16
C ILE A 797 1.90 33.42 40.68
N GLY A 798 1.95 34.65 41.17
CA GLY A 798 2.14 34.95 42.58
C GLY A 798 0.94 34.57 43.42
N ASN A 799 -0.12 35.39 43.38
CA ASN A 799 -1.36 35.13 44.07
C ASN A 799 -2.54 34.98 43.12
N ILE A 800 -3.50 34.14 43.52
CA ILE A 800 -4.78 33.96 42.86
C ILE A 800 -5.87 34.34 43.88
N THR A 801 -6.71 35.30 43.50
CA THR A 801 -7.86 35.71 44.31
C THR A 801 -9.15 35.46 43.56
N PHE A 802 -10.22 35.12 44.26
CA PHE A 802 -11.55 35.00 43.64
C PHE A 802 -12.32 36.28 43.97
N VAL A 803 -12.99 36.84 42.96
CA VAL A 803 -13.67 38.13 43.06
C VAL A 803 -15.04 38.09 42.41
N ASN A 804 -15.95 38.90 42.90
CA ASN A 804 -17.29 39.02 42.32
C ASN A 804 -17.43 40.17 41.34
N ASP A 805 -16.56 41.18 41.46
CA ASP A 805 -16.62 42.41 40.69
C ASP A 805 -15.44 42.51 39.70
N LYS A 806 -15.62 43.33 38.68
CA LYS A 806 -14.56 43.68 37.73
C LYS A 806 -13.38 44.33 38.45
N GLN A 807 -12.20 44.04 37.98
CA GLN A 807 -10.97 44.60 38.57
C GLN A 807 -10.38 45.70 37.68
N ASP A 808 -10.21 46.89 38.24
CA ASP A 808 -9.56 48.00 37.56
C ASP A 808 -8.03 47.80 37.46
N LYS A 809 -7.43 48.40 36.45
CA LYS A 809 -5.96 48.36 36.19
C LYS A 809 -5.40 46.94 35.96
N ALA A 810 -6.20 46.02 35.49
CA ALA A 810 -5.79 44.66 35.14
C ALA A 810 -6.08 44.38 33.67
N VAL A 811 -5.30 43.47 33.07
CA VAL A 811 -5.57 42.96 31.74
C VAL A 811 -6.58 41.82 31.84
N LEU A 812 -7.72 41.96 31.15
CA LEU A 812 -8.74 40.95 31.12
C LEU A 812 -8.37 39.81 30.14
N LEU A 813 -8.42 38.57 30.62
CA LEU A 813 -8.27 37.37 29.86
C LEU A 813 -9.59 36.57 29.92
N PRO A 814 -10.31 36.41 28.84
CA PRO A 814 -11.52 35.57 28.80
C PRO A 814 -11.14 34.10 28.88
N VAL A 815 -11.79 33.34 29.76
CA VAL A 815 -11.65 31.92 29.96
C VAL A 815 -13.03 31.30 29.95
N ASP A 816 -13.43 30.70 28.86
CA ASP A 816 -14.80 30.23 28.61
C ASP A 816 -15.80 31.36 28.89
N THR A 817 -16.66 31.24 29.93
CA THR A 817 -17.61 32.26 30.40
C THR A 817 -17.07 33.12 31.54
N ASP A 818 -15.87 32.81 32.02
CA ASP A 818 -15.27 33.46 33.21
C ASP A 818 -14.28 34.58 32.80
N GLU A 819 -14.02 35.46 33.75
CA GLU A 819 -13.14 36.62 33.57
C GLU A 819 -11.89 36.43 34.45
N VAL A 820 -10.69 36.39 33.85
CA VAL A 820 -9.42 36.37 34.58
C VAL A 820 -8.70 37.70 34.40
N TYR A 821 -8.38 38.38 35.51
CA TYR A 821 -7.74 39.68 35.54
C TYR A 821 -6.27 39.53 35.91
N ALA A 822 -5.38 39.95 35.02
CA ALA A 822 -3.92 39.92 35.27
C ALA A 822 -3.39 41.29 35.66
N PHE A 823 -2.77 41.40 36.84
CA PHE A 823 -2.20 42.62 37.34
C PHE A 823 -0.73 42.75 36.92
N LEU A 824 -0.51 43.50 35.85
CA LEU A 824 0.83 43.69 35.29
C LEU A 824 1.41 45.04 35.74
N ASN A 825 2.71 45.06 36.10
CA ASN A 825 3.45 46.28 36.42
C ASN A 825 3.89 47.07 35.15
N LEU A 826 3.11 46.95 34.07
CA LEU A 826 3.43 47.58 32.79
C LEU A 826 2.54 48.84 32.59
N GLN A 827 3.14 49.92 32.01
CA GLN A 827 2.34 50.98 31.39
C GLN A 827 1.64 50.42 30.17
N ILE A 828 0.33 50.21 30.25
CA ILE A 828 -0.49 49.70 29.16
C ILE A 828 -0.71 50.85 28.15
N ASP A 829 -0.35 50.59 26.90
CA ASP A 829 -0.80 51.41 25.78
C ASP A 829 -2.30 51.16 25.54
N VAL A 830 -3.14 51.94 26.14
CA VAL A 830 -4.60 51.80 26.16
C VAL A 830 -5.19 51.82 24.72
N GLU A 831 -4.61 52.62 23.83
CA GLU A 831 -5.12 52.73 22.44
C GLU A 831 -4.78 51.43 21.63
N ALA A 832 -3.57 50.94 21.76
CA ALA A 832 -3.19 49.66 21.11
C ALA A 832 -3.99 48.44 21.63
N GLU A 833 -4.35 48.45 22.91
CA GLU A 833 -5.17 47.40 23.50
C GLU A 833 -6.64 47.50 23.06
N LYS A 834 -7.18 48.68 22.95
CA LYS A 834 -8.54 48.93 22.39
C LYS A 834 -8.63 48.47 20.94
N GLU A 835 -7.63 48.76 20.13
CA GLU A 835 -7.59 48.32 18.74
C GLU A 835 -7.57 46.77 18.60
N LYS A 836 -6.81 46.10 19.47
CA LYS A 836 -6.71 44.65 19.48
C LYS A 836 -8.03 43.99 19.89
N ILE A 837 -8.68 44.49 20.95
CA ILE A 837 -9.97 44.00 21.42
C ILE A 837 -11.04 44.21 20.33
N ASN A 838 -11.06 45.35 19.67
CA ASN A 838 -12.00 45.61 18.59
C ASN A 838 -11.81 44.64 17.39
N LYS A 839 -10.57 44.35 16.99
CA LYS A 839 -10.29 43.35 15.96
C LYS A 839 -10.77 41.94 16.35
N GLU A 840 -10.63 41.54 17.62
CA GLU A 840 -11.08 40.24 18.08
C GLU A 840 -12.63 40.17 18.16
N ILE A 841 -13.30 41.25 18.55
CA ILE A 841 -14.76 41.34 18.49
C ILE A 841 -15.23 41.20 17.03
N GLU A 842 -14.63 41.93 16.10
CA GLU A 842 -14.99 41.88 14.68
C GLU A 842 -14.80 40.47 14.11
N TYR A 843 -13.70 39.77 14.46
CA TYR A 843 -13.46 38.39 14.10
C TYR A 843 -14.56 37.44 14.62
N LEU A 844 -14.90 37.55 15.90
CA LEU A 844 -15.94 36.71 16.54
C LEU A 844 -17.34 37.01 15.98
N GLU A 845 -17.65 38.27 15.64
CA GLU A 845 -18.89 38.64 14.98
C GLU A 845 -18.97 38.07 13.55
N GLY A 846 -17.82 38.04 12.84
CA GLY A 846 -17.70 37.37 11.54
C GLY A 846 -17.86 35.85 11.66
N PHE A 847 -17.29 35.25 12.68
CA PHE A 847 -17.45 33.83 12.99
C PHE A 847 -18.90 33.47 13.29
N MET A 848 -19.60 34.28 14.13
CA MET A 848 -21.02 34.10 14.43
C MET A 848 -21.88 34.13 13.18
N LYS A 849 -21.65 35.09 12.27
CA LYS A 849 -22.37 35.14 10.97
C LYS A 849 -22.20 33.84 10.18
N SER A 850 -21.02 33.27 10.21
CA SER A 850 -20.73 31.97 9.53
C SER A 850 -21.50 30.80 10.16
N VAL A 851 -21.55 30.76 11.51
CA VAL A 851 -22.28 29.74 12.27
C VAL A 851 -23.81 29.94 12.08
N ASP A 852 -24.30 31.16 12.10
CA ASP A 852 -25.70 31.49 11.86
C ASP A 852 -26.13 31.08 10.42
N ALA A 853 -25.29 31.33 9.44
CA ALA A 853 -25.57 30.90 8.07
C ALA A 853 -25.70 29.35 7.96
N LYS A 854 -24.88 28.59 8.71
CA LYS A 854 -25.01 27.13 8.80
C LYS A 854 -26.29 26.70 9.51
N LEU A 855 -26.60 27.30 10.65
CA LEU A 855 -27.80 26.96 11.44
C LEU A 855 -29.10 27.39 10.75
N SER A 856 -29.05 28.41 9.88
CA SER A 856 -30.18 28.85 9.05
C SER A 856 -30.38 28.04 7.78
N ASN A 857 -29.42 27.15 7.45
CA ASN A 857 -29.54 26.25 6.30
C ASN A 857 -30.43 25.05 6.65
N GLU A 858 -31.68 25.08 6.23
CA GLU A 858 -32.65 24.01 6.52
C GLU A 858 -32.17 22.63 6.09
N LYS A 859 -31.43 22.53 4.98
CA LYS A 859 -30.86 21.26 4.52
C LYS A 859 -29.76 20.72 5.45
N PHE A 860 -28.96 21.61 6.01
CA PHE A 860 -27.96 21.23 7.00
C PHE A 860 -28.62 20.74 8.29
N VAL A 861 -29.55 21.50 8.83
CA VAL A 861 -30.26 21.20 10.10
C VAL A 861 -31.07 19.90 9.99
N ALA A 862 -31.68 19.62 8.81
CA ALA A 862 -32.50 18.44 8.61
C ALA A 862 -31.67 17.15 8.34
N ASN A 863 -30.48 17.25 7.76
CA ASN A 863 -29.69 16.08 7.32
C ASN A 863 -28.44 15.82 8.20
N ALA A 864 -28.01 16.76 9.01
CA ALA A 864 -26.86 16.56 9.90
C ALA A 864 -27.28 15.79 11.17
N LYS A 865 -26.33 15.06 11.75
CA LYS A 865 -26.55 14.39 13.03
C LYS A 865 -26.91 15.42 14.10
N PRO A 866 -27.88 15.14 15.00
CA PRO A 866 -28.32 16.08 16.05
C PRO A 866 -27.17 16.64 16.88
N GLU A 867 -26.19 15.81 17.22
CA GLU A 867 -24.96 16.17 17.95
C GLU A 867 -24.14 17.27 17.24
N LEU A 868 -24.11 17.23 15.91
CA LEU A 868 -23.36 18.20 15.10
C LEU A 868 -24.06 19.56 15.08
N VAL A 869 -25.40 19.56 15.04
CA VAL A 869 -26.21 20.77 15.09
C VAL A 869 -26.09 21.43 16.50
N GLU A 870 -26.14 20.60 17.55
CA GLU A 870 -25.98 21.06 18.91
C GLU A 870 -24.57 21.65 19.16
N LYS A 871 -23.55 21.03 18.60
CA LYS A 871 -22.17 21.54 18.65
C LYS A 871 -22.02 22.91 17.96
N GLU A 872 -22.72 23.15 16.85
CA GLU A 872 -22.72 24.48 16.21
C GLU A 872 -23.53 25.51 17.05
N ARG A 873 -24.62 25.12 17.73
CA ARG A 873 -25.34 25.97 18.67
C ARG A 873 -24.48 26.37 19.87
N GLN A 874 -23.73 25.42 20.44
CA GLN A 874 -22.81 25.68 21.54
C GLN A 874 -21.71 26.65 21.11
N LYS A 875 -21.11 26.48 19.94
CA LYS A 875 -20.11 27.41 19.38
C LYS A 875 -20.67 28.86 19.26
N LYS A 876 -21.93 28.98 18.89
CA LYS A 876 -22.59 30.30 18.85
C LYS A 876 -22.76 30.91 20.25
N ALA A 877 -23.20 30.10 21.22
CA ALA A 877 -23.37 30.55 22.60
C ALA A 877 -22.06 31.02 23.22
N ASP A 878 -20.99 30.23 23.00
CA ASP A 878 -19.63 30.53 23.46
C ASP A 878 -19.10 31.83 22.84
N ALA A 879 -19.30 32.04 21.55
CA ALA A 879 -18.89 33.26 20.86
C ALA A 879 -19.63 34.49 21.34
N VAL A 880 -20.95 34.40 21.62
CA VAL A 880 -21.77 35.49 22.19
C VAL A 880 -21.23 35.89 23.57
N ALA A 881 -21.04 34.91 24.47
CA ALA A 881 -20.51 35.14 25.80
C ALA A 881 -19.11 35.82 25.73
N LYS A 882 -18.25 35.37 24.85
CA LYS A 882 -16.92 35.94 24.68
C LYS A 882 -16.95 37.38 24.15
N ILE A 883 -17.85 37.70 23.22
CA ILE A 883 -18.05 39.07 22.73
C ILE A 883 -18.54 40.00 23.86
N GLU A 884 -19.45 39.55 24.73
CA GLU A 884 -19.92 40.36 25.87
C GLU A 884 -18.79 40.65 26.84
N VAL A 885 -17.97 39.66 27.15
CA VAL A 885 -16.79 39.85 28.01
C VAL A 885 -15.81 40.85 27.39
N LEU A 886 -15.51 40.75 26.08
CA LEU A 886 -14.62 41.66 25.36
C LEU A 886 -15.19 43.08 25.28
N LYS A 887 -16.50 43.27 25.08
CA LYS A 887 -17.16 44.58 25.11
C LYS A 887 -17.10 45.19 26.50
N GLY A 888 -17.25 44.37 27.54
CA GLY A 888 -17.03 44.80 28.93
C GLY A 888 -15.58 45.24 29.18
N SER A 889 -14.60 44.53 28.62
CA SER A 889 -13.18 44.91 28.67
C SER A 889 -12.93 46.27 27.99
N LEU A 890 -13.48 46.47 26.81
CA LEU A 890 -13.35 47.72 26.07
C LEU A 890 -13.92 48.91 26.83
N ALA A 891 -14.99 48.72 27.61
CA ALA A 891 -15.60 49.76 28.43
C ALA A 891 -14.82 50.09 29.72
N SER A 892 -13.94 49.17 30.15
CA SER A 892 -13.10 49.34 31.34
C SER A 892 -11.68 49.89 31.05
N LEU A 893 -11.25 49.93 29.79
CA LEU A 893 -10.05 50.58 29.26
C LEU A 893 -10.33 52.06 28.90
#